data_58f3d2904eb4687110deb8e1af588898
#
_entry.id   58f3d2904eb4687110deb8e1af588898
#
_cell.length_a   1.000
_cell.length_b   1.000
_cell.length_c   1.000
_cell.angle_alpha   90.00
_cell.angle_beta   90.00
_cell.angle_gamma   90.00
#
_symmetry.space_group_name_H-M   'P 1'
#
loop_
_entity.id
_entity.type
_entity.pdbx_description
1 polymer ?
#
loop_
_entity_poly.entity_id
_entity_poly.type
_entity_poly.pdbx_seq_one_letter_code
_entity_poly.pdbx_strand_id
1 'polypeptide(L)'
;MDQENKRYLSARLKARMDECFDAGLSVVRAPAGFGKSVSVEEYFRRYVSAVSRVFWLTCDGMSEAMYCEKFCDSIAQADPAAAQKLRAFGTLNQLNSRHVSAVCCGVTSELPVWFVLDRTECLPDGFRACCADFVKPDDEKVHFVIITRDKPELDVPTVSAADLTLTAEEVGEFFDAARLKLRDEEARDVHRATAGWMAAAALVREYLRLSGRLPATADVNTLLGEIYGTMTGEQRTTLRRLCIFTRLTPAKILFLMELREVPEKLRGFLNSVPLIRYSRLEDCWYIHELLRDFIRANSSDIAALARSAAWFSQTGEPGKAVGSYYSRFDYEGVLSVDLSRIDPNEKICGKPFLQILRELARCPAELKIKYPLNMLRAAHFLLGEGDYAAYDALMKELEAIIRETGDSRNYGEWILESVWQAYPDLDAMIRRVEMAGGRISGTSRMVDPYAPFAFGSPSMWYCFHSVAGQADEEAEKFERFLAKYSELTGGHGAGADRLFRGELLCARGELEQAELLADEALSVAGTNGQFSVAVGALLLAGRVAVNRMDNDGAEAAIGRLERLQSDFPYAAGAGPRRLTRTAQGLLAALIKLPQVPEEPPVGADPAAMIGRLAEASRLVVANKLRETIGMLEAVLSMDDRACTLPYRQYAYVGLAVCYLRTGGVQRALNCLQMALDISAPDGCFMTFARSETDIDKILKLAEPAYTDAIARVAEIRSRYMPELGDELRTDTSLSLEEKFRSLPEPLTDREIEIAELAAQGMRNKEIAALLFLSERTVSNRLYTIFQKLGIDRRSELMDFIK
;
A
#
# COMPACT_ATOMS: atom_id res chain seq x y z
N MET A 1 -43.72 24.82 -9.95
CA MET A 1 -43.80 25.55 -8.68
C MET A 1 -42.89 24.87 -7.70
N ASP A 2 -41.70 25.45 -7.51
CA ASP A 2 -40.65 24.95 -6.61
C ASP A 2 -41.16 24.94 -5.18
N GLN A 3 -41.51 23.78 -4.63
CA GLN A 3 -41.49 23.58 -3.21
C GLN A 3 -40.02 23.44 -2.79
N GLU A 4 -39.37 24.56 -2.59
CA GLU A 4 -38.11 24.63 -1.89
C GLU A 4 -38.31 23.94 -0.54
N ASN A 5 -37.79 22.77 -0.38
CA ASN A 5 -37.52 22.13 0.88
C ASN A 5 -36.57 23.08 1.65
N LYS A 6 -37.10 24.03 2.43
CA LYS A 6 -36.33 24.96 3.25
C LYS A 6 -35.52 24.12 4.23
N ARG A 7 -34.27 23.86 3.88
CA ARG A 7 -33.32 23.18 4.79
C ARG A 7 -33.14 24.08 6.01
N TYR A 8 -33.12 23.49 7.16
CA TYR A 8 -32.98 24.21 8.43
C TYR A 8 -31.49 24.40 8.77
N LEU A 9 -31.14 25.58 9.21
CA LEU A 9 -29.88 25.95 9.82
C LEU A 9 -30.16 26.92 10.95
N SER A 10 -29.87 26.53 12.20
CA SER A 10 -30.11 27.35 13.36
C SER A 10 -29.16 28.55 13.43
N ALA A 11 -29.60 29.62 14.11
CA ALA A 11 -28.77 30.80 14.31
C ALA A 11 -27.50 30.49 15.15
N ARG A 12 -27.64 29.60 16.14
CA ARG A 12 -26.52 29.14 16.99
C ARG A 12 -25.46 28.40 16.15
N LEU A 13 -25.91 27.46 15.33
CA LEU A 13 -24.98 26.70 14.48
C LEU A 13 -24.34 27.58 13.41
N LYS A 14 -25.09 28.53 12.84
CA LYS A 14 -24.52 29.53 11.93
C LYS A 14 -23.40 30.34 12.61
N ALA A 15 -23.66 30.90 13.79
CA ALA A 15 -22.63 31.67 14.52
C ALA A 15 -21.38 30.82 14.79
N ARG A 16 -21.56 29.53 15.15
CA ARG A 16 -20.42 28.61 15.35
C ARG A 16 -19.65 28.32 14.06
N MET A 17 -20.35 28.18 12.92
CA MET A 17 -19.73 28.06 11.62
C MET A 17 -18.97 29.32 11.21
N ASP A 18 -19.52 30.52 11.46
CA ASP A 18 -18.83 31.77 11.21
C ASP A 18 -17.47 31.83 11.95
N GLU A 19 -17.47 31.49 13.25
CA GLU A 19 -16.27 31.46 14.06
C GLU A 19 -15.21 30.44 13.53
N CYS A 20 -15.68 29.25 13.11
CA CYS A 20 -14.76 28.21 12.69
C CYS A 20 -14.23 28.41 11.27
N PHE A 21 -15.05 28.95 10.38
CA PHE A 21 -14.73 29.07 8.95
C PHE A 21 -13.93 30.31 8.59
N ASP A 22 -13.69 31.22 9.55
CA ASP A 22 -12.73 32.32 9.39
C ASP A 22 -11.29 31.81 9.23
N ALA A 23 -11.00 30.59 9.71
CA ALA A 23 -9.69 29.98 9.56
C ALA A 23 -9.50 29.36 8.14
N GLY A 24 -8.27 29.36 7.65
CA GLY A 24 -7.92 28.72 6.36
C GLY A 24 -8.22 27.21 6.30
N LEU A 25 -8.23 26.52 7.46
CA LEU A 25 -8.67 25.14 7.60
C LEU A 25 -9.60 25.00 8.79
N SER A 26 -10.73 24.33 8.57
CA SER A 26 -11.70 24.01 9.61
C SER A 26 -12.25 22.60 9.46
N VAL A 27 -12.76 22.05 10.56
CA VAL A 27 -13.28 20.68 10.61
C VAL A 27 -14.72 20.67 11.10
N VAL A 28 -15.57 19.86 10.46
CA VAL A 28 -16.94 19.56 10.93
C VAL A 28 -17.01 18.08 11.27
N ARG A 29 -17.07 17.76 12.57
CA ARG A 29 -16.97 16.39 13.07
C ARG A 29 -18.17 15.96 13.87
N ALA A 30 -18.82 14.88 13.44
CA ALA A 30 -19.84 14.20 14.24
C ALA A 30 -20.07 12.77 13.68
N PRO A 31 -20.71 11.86 14.45
CA PRO A 31 -21.18 10.57 13.93
C PRO A 31 -22.17 10.74 12.76
N ALA A 32 -22.59 9.61 12.17
CA ALA A 32 -23.59 9.61 11.11
C ALA A 32 -24.93 10.20 11.60
N GLY A 33 -25.66 10.84 10.69
CA GLY A 33 -27.01 11.35 10.97
C GLY A 33 -27.09 12.68 11.74
N PHE A 34 -25.97 13.31 12.13
CA PHE A 34 -25.96 14.62 12.80
C PHE A 34 -26.16 15.81 11.84
N GLY A 35 -26.37 15.56 10.56
CA GLY A 35 -26.64 16.62 9.61
C GLY A 35 -25.44 17.41 9.11
N LYS A 36 -24.18 16.95 9.35
CA LYS A 36 -22.94 17.64 8.96
C LYS A 36 -22.99 18.23 7.54
N SER A 37 -23.04 17.36 6.53
CA SER A 37 -23.02 17.77 5.13
C SER A 37 -24.21 18.65 4.75
N VAL A 38 -25.40 18.38 5.33
CA VAL A 38 -26.60 19.18 5.07
C VAL A 38 -26.46 20.59 5.62
N SER A 39 -25.96 20.72 6.85
CA SER A 39 -25.81 22.04 7.51
C SER A 39 -24.71 22.87 6.83
N VAL A 40 -23.59 22.25 6.46
CA VAL A 40 -22.50 22.93 5.73
C VAL A 40 -22.97 23.35 4.34
N GLU A 41 -23.66 22.48 3.58
CA GLU A 41 -24.19 22.81 2.26
C GLU A 41 -25.20 23.98 2.35
N GLU A 42 -26.06 24.01 3.37
CA GLU A 42 -27.03 25.07 3.57
C GLU A 42 -26.38 26.39 3.98
N TYR A 43 -25.30 26.32 4.81
CA TYR A 43 -24.49 27.49 5.17
C TYR A 43 -23.83 28.08 3.93
N PHE A 44 -23.16 27.25 3.12
CA PHE A 44 -22.48 27.71 1.89
C PHE A 44 -23.50 28.29 0.89
N ARG A 45 -24.62 27.63 0.69
CA ARG A 45 -25.68 28.12 -0.19
C ARG A 45 -26.19 29.50 0.20
N ARG A 46 -26.35 29.77 1.51
CA ARG A 46 -26.93 31.04 2.00
C ARG A 46 -25.91 32.16 2.07
N TYR A 47 -24.66 31.85 2.46
CA TYR A 47 -23.75 32.90 2.93
C TYR A 47 -22.44 32.97 2.13
N VAL A 48 -22.03 31.92 1.43
CA VAL A 48 -20.71 31.83 0.78
C VAL A 48 -20.77 31.80 -0.74
N SER A 49 -21.64 30.98 -1.33
CA SER A 49 -21.64 30.69 -2.77
C SER A 49 -21.97 31.91 -3.68
N ALA A 50 -22.52 33.00 -3.12
CA ALA A 50 -22.79 34.22 -3.90
C ALA A 50 -21.54 35.08 -4.11
N VAL A 51 -20.51 34.92 -3.26
CA VAL A 51 -19.33 35.80 -3.20
C VAL A 51 -18.02 35.02 -3.31
N SER A 52 -18.06 33.71 -3.47
CA SER A 52 -16.90 32.81 -3.50
C SER A 52 -17.12 31.66 -4.46
N ARG A 53 -15.99 31.03 -4.87
CA ARG A 53 -16.04 29.74 -5.59
C ARG A 53 -16.00 28.60 -4.60
N VAL A 54 -16.95 27.68 -4.69
CA VAL A 54 -17.07 26.52 -3.78
C VAL A 54 -16.89 25.24 -4.59
N PHE A 55 -15.86 24.47 -4.25
CA PHE A 55 -15.62 23.14 -4.78
C PHE A 55 -15.97 22.12 -3.72
N TRP A 56 -16.99 21.31 -3.99
CA TRP A 56 -17.46 20.27 -3.08
C TRP A 56 -17.02 18.90 -3.59
N LEU A 57 -16.27 18.19 -2.79
CA LEU A 57 -15.72 16.89 -3.11
C LEU A 57 -16.19 15.87 -2.07
N THR A 58 -17.08 14.98 -2.46
CA THR A 58 -17.54 13.89 -1.58
C THR A 58 -16.72 12.64 -1.83
N CYS A 59 -16.07 12.17 -0.77
CA CYS A 59 -15.24 10.96 -0.78
C CYS A 59 -16.14 9.72 -0.61
N ASP A 60 -16.71 9.23 -1.69
CA ASP A 60 -17.70 8.14 -1.62
C ASP A 60 -17.28 6.95 -2.47
N GLY A 61 -16.42 6.11 -1.89
CA GLY A 61 -16.00 4.86 -2.50
C GLY A 61 -15.24 5.00 -3.82
N MET A 62 -14.64 6.16 -4.08
CA MET A 62 -13.74 6.38 -5.21
C MET A 62 -12.36 5.80 -4.89
N SER A 63 -11.67 5.34 -5.94
CA SER A 63 -10.23 5.06 -5.82
C SER A 63 -9.47 6.35 -5.56
N GLU A 64 -8.28 6.25 -4.97
CA GLU A 64 -7.42 7.42 -4.69
C GLU A 64 -7.10 8.18 -5.99
N ALA A 65 -6.81 7.48 -7.08
CA ALA A 65 -6.55 8.09 -8.37
C ALA A 65 -7.75 8.90 -8.88
N MET A 66 -8.96 8.35 -8.82
CA MET A 66 -10.18 9.08 -9.20
C MET A 66 -10.42 10.30 -8.31
N TYR A 67 -10.09 10.19 -7.02
CA TYR A 67 -10.24 11.32 -6.11
C TYR A 67 -9.22 12.41 -6.40
N CYS A 68 -7.95 12.05 -6.59
CA CYS A 68 -6.90 12.99 -6.99
C CYS A 68 -7.23 13.70 -8.32
N GLU A 69 -7.72 12.95 -9.32
CA GLU A 69 -8.15 13.54 -10.61
C GLU A 69 -9.26 14.56 -10.41
N LYS A 70 -10.32 14.22 -9.67
CA LYS A 70 -11.42 15.15 -9.38
C LYS A 70 -11.00 16.37 -8.58
N PHE A 71 -10.07 16.18 -7.65
CA PHE A 71 -9.48 17.29 -6.90
C PHE A 71 -8.74 18.23 -7.84
N CYS A 72 -7.88 17.68 -8.73
CA CYS A 72 -7.19 18.45 -9.75
C CYS A 72 -8.16 19.14 -10.74
N ASP A 73 -9.24 18.46 -11.15
CA ASP A 73 -10.28 19.06 -12.01
C ASP A 73 -11.01 20.21 -11.36
N SER A 74 -11.25 20.11 -10.04
CA SER A 74 -11.85 21.20 -9.28
C SER A 74 -10.92 22.42 -9.24
N ILE A 75 -9.64 22.20 -9.00
CA ILE A 75 -8.64 23.27 -9.01
C ILE A 75 -8.45 23.85 -10.42
N ALA A 76 -8.51 23.03 -11.47
CA ALA A 76 -8.41 23.49 -12.86
C ALA A 76 -9.50 24.51 -13.27
N GLN A 77 -10.66 24.45 -12.62
CA GLN A 77 -11.73 25.43 -12.85
C GLN A 77 -11.41 26.81 -12.28
N ALA A 78 -10.53 26.88 -11.26
CA ALA A 78 -10.08 28.15 -10.69
C ALA A 78 -8.72 28.58 -11.26
N ASP A 79 -7.77 27.65 -11.32
CA ASP A 79 -6.38 27.86 -11.76
C ASP A 79 -5.87 26.63 -12.53
N PRO A 80 -5.92 26.65 -13.89
CA PRO A 80 -5.42 25.54 -14.70
C PRO A 80 -3.93 25.24 -14.50
N ALA A 81 -3.10 26.26 -14.20
CA ALA A 81 -1.66 26.09 -14.01
C ALA A 81 -1.35 25.38 -12.67
N ALA A 82 -2.09 25.71 -11.61
CA ALA A 82 -2.01 25.02 -10.34
C ALA A 82 -2.43 23.54 -10.48
N ALA A 83 -3.51 23.26 -11.21
CA ALA A 83 -3.96 21.90 -11.49
C ALA A 83 -2.93 21.07 -12.27
N GLN A 84 -2.25 21.67 -13.24
CA GLN A 84 -1.18 20.99 -13.97
C GLN A 84 0.00 20.63 -13.08
N LYS A 85 0.38 21.52 -12.16
CA LYS A 85 1.42 21.24 -11.14
C LYS A 85 1.02 20.09 -10.21
N LEU A 86 -0.26 20.06 -9.77
CA LEU A 86 -0.76 18.97 -8.91
C LEU A 86 -0.79 17.62 -9.64
N ARG A 87 -1.21 17.59 -10.90
CA ARG A 87 -1.15 16.36 -11.72
C ARG A 87 0.27 15.86 -11.91
N ALA A 88 1.26 16.75 -11.98
CA ALA A 88 2.67 16.39 -12.09
C ALA A 88 3.23 15.67 -10.84
N PHE A 89 2.58 15.81 -9.68
CA PHE A 89 2.93 15.04 -8.47
C PHE A 89 2.36 13.61 -8.48
N GLY A 90 1.48 13.28 -9.41
CA GLY A 90 0.81 11.98 -9.46
C GLY A 90 -0.19 11.80 -8.31
N THR A 91 -0.02 10.75 -7.50
CA THR A 91 -0.85 10.55 -6.30
C THR A 91 -0.47 11.52 -5.20
N LEU A 92 -1.49 12.17 -4.63
CA LEU A 92 -1.31 13.08 -3.50
C LEU A 92 -1.18 12.26 -2.22
N ASN A 93 -0.03 12.35 -1.55
CA ASN A 93 0.30 11.56 -0.37
C ASN A 93 1.13 12.38 0.63
N GLN A 94 1.48 11.77 1.77
CA GLN A 94 2.22 12.45 2.83
C GLN A 94 3.61 12.94 2.39
N LEU A 95 4.26 12.29 1.41
CA LEU A 95 5.60 12.67 0.95
C LEU A 95 5.59 13.97 0.16
N ASN A 96 4.53 14.21 -0.61
CA ASN A 96 4.37 15.44 -1.40
C ASN A 96 3.39 16.45 -0.78
N SER A 97 2.87 16.18 0.42
CA SER A 97 1.82 16.96 1.08
C SER A 97 2.14 18.44 1.20
N ARG A 98 3.38 18.80 1.58
CA ARG A 98 3.83 20.20 1.69
C ARG A 98 3.83 20.91 0.34
N HIS A 99 4.23 20.22 -0.73
CA HIS A 99 4.22 20.78 -2.08
C HIS A 99 2.78 20.91 -2.60
N VAL A 100 1.93 19.93 -2.34
CA VAL A 100 0.50 19.97 -2.64
C VAL A 100 -0.15 21.14 -1.92
N SER A 101 0.08 21.29 -0.62
CA SER A 101 -0.39 22.43 0.17
C SER A 101 0.09 23.77 -0.42
N ALA A 102 1.38 23.90 -0.74
CA ALA A 102 1.93 25.12 -1.35
C ALA A 102 1.26 25.47 -2.69
N VAL A 103 0.93 24.46 -3.52
CA VAL A 103 0.21 24.70 -4.78
C VAL A 103 -1.25 25.07 -4.51
N CYS A 104 -1.91 24.41 -3.56
CA CYS A 104 -3.31 24.71 -3.22
C CYS A 104 -3.47 26.10 -2.62
N CYS A 105 -2.58 26.50 -1.71
CA CYS A 105 -2.56 27.86 -1.14
C CYS A 105 -2.14 28.95 -2.15
N GLY A 106 -1.44 28.57 -3.22
CA GLY A 106 -1.04 29.47 -4.29
C GLY A 106 -2.03 29.58 -5.46
N VAL A 107 -3.23 29.01 -5.34
CA VAL A 107 -4.28 29.09 -6.38
C VAL A 107 -4.68 30.55 -6.60
N THR A 108 -4.55 31.00 -7.85
CA THR A 108 -4.91 32.37 -8.24
C THR A 108 -6.39 32.41 -8.68
N SER A 109 -7.19 33.15 -7.95
CA SER A 109 -8.60 33.37 -8.28
C SER A 109 -9.03 34.80 -7.97
N GLU A 110 -9.97 35.34 -8.75
CA GLU A 110 -10.57 36.68 -8.50
C GLU A 110 -11.47 36.68 -7.25
N LEU A 111 -12.06 35.54 -6.92
CA LEU A 111 -12.93 35.32 -5.76
C LEU A 111 -12.26 34.37 -4.78
N PRO A 112 -12.59 34.46 -3.48
CA PRO A 112 -12.19 33.47 -2.51
C PRO A 112 -12.60 32.06 -2.94
N VAL A 113 -11.73 31.08 -2.69
CA VAL A 113 -11.91 29.68 -3.08
C VAL A 113 -12.10 28.81 -1.84
N TRP A 114 -13.14 28.00 -1.86
CA TRP A 114 -13.46 27.06 -0.79
C TRP A 114 -13.42 25.64 -1.30
N PHE A 115 -12.63 24.80 -0.65
CA PHE A 115 -12.61 23.36 -0.87
C PHE A 115 -13.32 22.67 0.29
N VAL A 116 -14.45 22.04 0.01
CA VAL A 116 -15.20 21.24 0.99
C VAL A 116 -14.96 19.77 0.71
N LEU A 117 -14.25 19.11 1.61
CA LEU A 117 -13.95 17.68 1.54
C LEU A 117 -14.92 16.92 2.43
N ASP A 118 -15.94 16.29 1.85
CA ASP A 118 -17.00 15.60 2.60
C ASP A 118 -16.72 14.10 2.69
N ARG A 119 -16.91 13.51 3.88
CA ARG A 119 -16.70 12.09 4.19
C ARG A 119 -15.24 11.66 4.07
N THR A 120 -14.35 12.44 4.61
CA THR A 120 -12.91 12.15 4.53
C THR A 120 -12.49 10.87 5.24
N GLU A 121 -13.32 10.30 6.12
CA GLU A 121 -13.15 8.96 6.66
C GLU A 121 -13.13 7.85 5.59
N CYS A 122 -13.64 8.12 4.38
CA CYS A 122 -13.61 7.20 3.24
C CYS A 122 -12.39 7.40 2.34
N LEU A 123 -11.52 8.38 2.64
CA LEU A 123 -10.27 8.61 1.90
C LEU A 123 -9.22 7.56 2.26
N PRO A 124 -8.40 7.17 1.29
CA PRO A 124 -7.17 6.44 1.56
C PRO A 124 -6.26 7.21 2.53
N ASP A 125 -5.52 6.46 3.37
CA ASP A 125 -4.69 7.03 4.43
C ASP A 125 -3.64 8.02 3.91
N GLY A 126 -3.10 7.78 2.71
CA GLY A 126 -2.13 8.67 2.06
C GLY A 126 -2.66 10.07 1.81
N PHE A 127 -3.88 10.22 1.26
CA PHE A 127 -4.49 11.53 1.04
C PHE A 127 -4.99 12.16 2.33
N ARG A 128 -5.48 11.35 3.28
CA ARG A 128 -5.93 11.82 4.61
C ARG A 128 -4.79 12.51 5.36
N ALA A 129 -3.58 11.97 5.26
CA ALA A 129 -2.38 12.57 5.83
C ALA A 129 -2.02 13.93 5.19
N CYS A 130 -2.30 14.12 3.89
CA CYS A 130 -2.10 15.41 3.21
C CYS A 130 -3.02 16.50 3.75
N CYS A 131 -4.23 16.15 4.20
CA CYS A 131 -5.16 17.13 4.74
C CYS A 131 -4.62 17.83 6.01
N ALA A 132 -3.71 17.20 6.74
CA ALA A 132 -3.05 17.77 7.90
C ALA A 132 -2.14 18.96 7.55
N ASP A 133 -1.56 18.96 6.36
CA ASP A 133 -0.62 19.96 5.89
C ASP A 133 -1.28 21.16 5.18
N PHE A 134 -2.62 21.12 4.97
CA PHE A 134 -3.35 22.26 4.40
C PHE A 134 -3.41 23.48 5.34
N VAL A 135 -2.82 23.38 6.51
CA VAL A 135 -2.79 24.46 7.50
C VAL A 135 -1.74 25.50 7.09
N LYS A 136 -2.18 26.59 6.47
CA LYS A 136 -1.45 27.86 6.53
C LYS A 136 -2.34 28.89 7.22
N PRO A 137 -1.83 29.51 8.28
CA PRO A 137 -2.64 30.40 9.13
C PRO A 137 -3.12 31.68 8.43
N ASP A 138 -2.47 32.11 7.35
CA ASP A 138 -2.55 33.51 6.89
C ASP A 138 -3.08 33.68 5.44
N ASP A 139 -3.67 32.63 4.81
CA ASP A 139 -4.21 32.78 3.45
C ASP A 139 -5.70 33.12 3.50
N GLU A 140 -6.06 34.39 3.34
CA GLU A 140 -7.45 34.88 3.33
C GLU A 140 -8.23 34.48 2.07
N LYS A 141 -7.60 33.85 1.08
CA LYS A 141 -8.21 33.55 -0.23
C LYS A 141 -8.61 32.10 -0.44
N VAL A 142 -7.91 31.17 0.19
CA VAL A 142 -8.17 29.74 0.01
C VAL A 142 -8.50 29.08 1.34
N HIS A 143 -9.68 28.52 1.42
CA HIS A 143 -10.22 27.88 2.62
C HIS A 143 -10.51 26.40 2.38
N PHE A 144 -10.24 25.58 3.39
CA PHE A 144 -10.57 24.15 3.42
C PHE A 144 -11.54 23.83 4.55
N VAL A 145 -12.61 23.10 4.23
CA VAL A 145 -13.56 22.57 5.22
C VAL A 145 -13.58 21.04 5.12
N ILE A 146 -13.13 20.37 6.16
CA ILE A 146 -13.10 18.90 6.24
C ILE A 146 -14.33 18.42 7.00
N ILE A 147 -15.15 17.61 6.37
CA ILE A 147 -16.31 16.96 7.00
C ILE A 147 -15.99 15.49 7.24
N THR A 148 -15.95 15.06 8.50
CA THR A 148 -15.50 13.72 8.90
C THR A 148 -16.30 13.15 10.07
N ARG A 149 -16.17 11.82 10.28
CA ARG A 149 -16.61 11.11 11.50
C ARG A 149 -15.46 10.90 12.47
N ASP A 150 -14.25 10.77 11.94
CA ASP A 150 -13.05 10.47 12.72
C ASP A 150 -12.54 11.71 13.46
N LYS A 151 -11.77 11.49 14.51
CA LYS A 151 -11.06 12.57 15.20
C LYS A 151 -9.78 12.87 14.42
N PRO A 152 -9.68 13.99 13.68
CA PRO A 152 -8.41 14.37 13.09
C PRO A 152 -7.42 14.69 14.22
N GLU A 153 -6.15 14.36 14.01
CA GLU A 153 -5.04 14.73 14.91
C GLU A 153 -4.62 16.19 14.73
N LEU A 154 -5.58 17.06 14.42
CA LEU A 154 -5.37 18.46 14.09
C LEU A 154 -5.96 19.35 15.18
N ASP A 155 -5.20 20.29 15.65
CA ASP A 155 -5.67 21.37 16.53
C ASP A 155 -6.16 22.57 15.68
N VAL A 156 -7.36 22.42 15.13
CA VAL A 156 -8.00 23.40 14.23
C VAL A 156 -9.43 23.69 14.67
N PRO A 157 -9.98 24.88 14.32
CA PRO A 157 -11.37 25.21 14.62
C PRO A 157 -12.32 24.10 14.17
N THR A 158 -13.10 23.59 15.11
CA THR A 158 -13.93 22.41 14.88
C THR A 158 -15.40 22.66 15.28
N VAL A 159 -16.32 22.40 14.33
CA VAL A 159 -17.74 22.26 14.62
C VAL A 159 -17.98 20.80 15.05
N SER A 160 -18.39 20.60 16.29
CA SER A 160 -18.51 19.30 16.94
C SER A 160 -19.92 18.69 16.83
N ALA A 161 -20.06 17.44 17.27
CA ALA A 161 -21.37 16.80 17.40
C ALA A 161 -22.32 17.58 18.33
N ALA A 162 -21.77 18.18 19.40
CA ALA A 162 -22.56 18.98 20.34
C ALA A 162 -23.15 20.26 19.67
N ASP A 163 -22.39 20.88 18.77
CA ASP A 163 -22.84 22.04 18.01
C ASP A 163 -23.94 21.68 16.99
N LEU A 164 -23.91 20.46 16.46
CA LEU A 164 -24.88 19.93 15.49
C LEU A 164 -26.11 19.31 16.13
N THR A 165 -26.11 19.04 17.43
CA THR A 165 -27.24 18.52 18.17
C THR A 165 -28.30 19.64 18.33
N LEU A 166 -29.52 19.35 17.94
CA LEU A 166 -30.64 20.31 18.09
C LEU A 166 -31.02 20.50 19.57
N THR A 167 -31.20 21.71 19.98
CA THR A 167 -31.87 22.03 21.27
C THR A 167 -33.38 21.81 21.16
N ALA A 168 -34.09 21.83 22.30
CA ALA A 168 -35.56 21.71 22.27
C ALA A 168 -36.26 22.84 21.49
N GLU A 169 -35.72 24.04 21.57
CA GLU A 169 -36.19 25.19 20.80
C GLU A 169 -35.93 25.00 19.30
N GLU A 170 -34.71 24.58 18.95
CA GLU A 170 -34.32 24.30 17.58
C GLU A 170 -35.09 23.12 16.96
N VAL A 171 -35.58 22.16 17.76
CA VAL A 171 -36.52 21.12 17.28
C VAL A 171 -37.83 21.78 16.84
N GLY A 172 -38.37 22.71 17.63
CA GLY A 172 -39.57 23.46 17.23
C GLY A 172 -39.37 24.20 15.89
N GLU A 173 -38.28 24.97 15.79
CA GLU A 173 -37.94 25.71 14.56
C GLU A 173 -37.71 24.75 13.35
N PHE A 174 -37.10 23.58 13.58
CA PHE A 174 -36.88 22.57 12.55
C PHE A 174 -38.15 21.99 11.98
N PHE A 175 -39.19 21.82 12.83
CA PHE A 175 -40.51 21.41 12.39
C PHE A 175 -41.28 22.56 11.73
N ASP A 176 -41.23 23.78 12.27
CA ASP A 176 -41.84 24.99 11.67
C ASP A 176 -41.30 25.27 10.25
N ALA A 177 -39.99 25.04 10.02
CA ALA A 177 -39.41 25.16 8.68
C ALA A 177 -40.09 24.24 7.65
N ALA A 178 -40.67 23.13 8.09
CA ALA A 178 -41.47 22.21 7.27
C ALA A 178 -42.99 22.51 7.35
N ARG A 179 -43.39 23.63 7.94
CA ARG A 179 -44.83 24.03 8.17
C ARG A 179 -45.58 23.05 9.07
N LEU A 180 -44.86 22.37 9.98
CA LEU A 180 -45.44 21.49 10.99
C LEU A 180 -45.24 22.17 12.37
N LYS A 181 -46.31 22.73 12.94
CA LYS A 181 -46.19 23.39 14.24
C LYS A 181 -46.28 22.38 15.37
N LEU A 182 -45.27 22.38 16.24
CA LEU A 182 -45.30 21.68 17.52
C LEU A 182 -45.63 22.68 18.65
N ARG A 183 -46.31 22.21 19.68
CA ARG A 183 -46.39 22.93 20.97
C ARG A 183 -45.01 22.80 21.66
N ASP A 184 -44.65 23.74 22.50
CA ASP A 184 -43.37 23.74 23.23
C ASP A 184 -43.13 22.46 24.03
N GLU A 185 -44.20 21.86 24.55
CA GLU A 185 -44.13 20.59 25.27
C GLU A 185 -43.82 19.44 24.31
N GLU A 186 -44.48 19.38 23.16
CA GLU A 186 -44.24 18.40 22.13
C GLU A 186 -42.81 18.50 21.55
N ALA A 187 -42.27 19.71 21.36
CA ALA A 187 -40.90 19.96 20.93
C ALA A 187 -39.92 19.43 21.98
N ARG A 188 -40.17 19.62 23.27
CA ARG A 188 -39.34 19.06 24.37
C ARG A 188 -39.42 17.54 24.42
N ASP A 189 -40.59 16.94 24.17
CA ASP A 189 -40.77 15.50 24.15
C ASP A 189 -40.02 14.87 22.97
N VAL A 190 -40.12 15.43 21.78
CA VAL A 190 -39.36 15.02 20.59
C VAL A 190 -37.87 15.18 20.85
N HIS A 191 -37.44 16.30 21.44
CA HIS A 191 -36.02 16.49 21.80
C HIS A 191 -35.53 15.39 22.77
N ARG A 192 -36.30 15.11 23.82
CA ARG A 192 -35.97 14.06 24.80
C ARG A 192 -35.89 12.68 24.15
N ALA A 193 -36.86 12.35 23.27
CA ALA A 193 -36.93 11.07 22.58
C ALA A 193 -35.83 10.88 21.55
N THR A 194 -35.40 11.94 20.88
CA THR A 194 -34.32 11.90 19.84
C THR A 194 -32.96 12.28 20.36
N ALA A 195 -32.85 12.77 21.59
CA ALA A 195 -31.65 13.41 22.16
C ALA A 195 -31.08 14.52 21.24
N GLY A 196 -31.96 15.19 20.49
CA GLY A 196 -31.58 16.21 19.51
C GLY A 196 -30.89 15.68 18.25
N TRP A 197 -30.86 14.36 18.04
CA TRP A 197 -30.20 13.76 16.85
C TRP A 197 -31.01 14.08 15.59
N MET A 198 -30.38 14.80 14.65
CA MET A 198 -31.03 15.34 13.45
C MET A 198 -31.74 14.26 12.61
N ALA A 199 -31.12 13.09 12.42
CA ALA A 199 -31.71 12.02 11.61
C ALA A 199 -32.98 11.47 12.24
N ALA A 200 -33.01 11.25 13.56
CA ALA A 200 -34.19 10.81 14.27
C ALA A 200 -35.28 11.89 14.27
N ALA A 201 -34.93 13.14 14.51
CA ALA A 201 -35.87 14.27 14.43
C ALA A 201 -36.51 14.42 13.04
N ALA A 202 -35.72 14.18 11.97
CA ALA A 202 -36.22 14.19 10.59
C ALA A 202 -37.20 13.05 10.31
N LEU A 203 -36.99 11.86 10.87
CA LEU A 203 -37.91 10.73 10.74
C LEU A 203 -39.21 10.98 11.52
N VAL A 204 -39.12 11.51 12.75
CA VAL A 204 -40.30 11.90 13.54
C VAL A 204 -41.11 12.97 12.80
N ARG A 205 -40.46 13.98 12.20
CA ARG A 205 -41.08 15.02 11.40
C ARG A 205 -41.81 14.43 10.19
N GLU A 206 -41.18 13.49 9.47
CA GLU A 206 -41.81 12.85 8.33
C GLU A 206 -42.98 11.95 8.75
N TYR A 207 -42.84 11.21 9.85
CA TYR A 207 -43.94 10.42 10.41
C TYR A 207 -45.15 11.31 10.75
N LEU A 208 -44.94 12.46 11.44
CA LEU A 208 -45.96 13.42 11.74
C LEU A 208 -46.67 13.95 10.47
N ARG A 209 -45.87 14.26 9.43
CA ARG A 209 -46.38 14.71 8.12
C ARG A 209 -47.31 13.69 7.48
N LEU A 210 -46.98 12.38 7.58
CA LEU A 210 -47.74 11.30 6.96
C LEU A 210 -48.95 10.87 7.78
N SER A 211 -48.76 10.75 9.11
CA SER A 211 -49.79 10.19 10.00
C SER A 211 -50.67 11.24 10.69
N GLY A 212 -50.27 12.52 10.68
CA GLY A 212 -50.94 13.60 11.40
C GLY A 212 -50.78 13.57 12.92
N ARG A 213 -49.97 12.67 13.47
CA ARG A 213 -49.69 12.52 14.90
C ARG A 213 -48.22 12.21 15.18
N LEU A 214 -47.76 12.53 16.39
CA LEU A 214 -46.45 12.14 16.84
C LEU A 214 -46.35 10.62 17.06
N PRO A 215 -45.20 9.97 16.77
CA PRO A 215 -44.98 8.56 16.99
C PRO A 215 -44.88 8.22 18.48
N ALA A 216 -45.23 7.00 18.86
CA ALA A 216 -45.07 6.51 20.23
C ALA A 216 -43.60 6.22 20.60
N THR A 217 -42.71 6.08 19.62
CA THR A 217 -41.29 5.82 19.79
C THR A 217 -40.50 6.61 18.75
N ALA A 218 -39.25 6.96 19.11
CA ALA A 218 -38.28 7.55 18.19
C ALA A 218 -37.26 6.50 17.69
N ASP A 219 -37.51 5.20 17.86
CA ASP A 219 -36.67 4.14 17.29
C ASP A 219 -36.63 4.24 15.77
N VAL A 220 -35.43 4.37 15.22
CA VAL A 220 -35.21 4.65 13.79
C VAL A 220 -35.74 3.52 12.91
N ASN A 221 -35.54 2.27 13.30
CA ASN A 221 -35.95 1.11 12.48
C ASN A 221 -37.49 1.00 12.46
N THR A 222 -38.14 1.24 13.58
CA THR A 222 -39.61 1.28 13.69
C THR A 222 -40.19 2.41 12.83
N LEU A 223 -39.67 3.64 12.95
CA LEU A 223 -40.11 4.78 12.15
C LEU A 223 -39.88 4.55 10.64
N LEU A 224 -38.74 4.02 10.24
CA LEU A 224 -38.48 3.67 8.83
C LEU A 224 -39.46 2.59 8.34
N GLY A 225 -39.76 1.58 9.17
CA GLY A 225 -40.74 0.53 8.87
C GLY A 225 -42.15 1.10 8.63
N GLU A 226 -42.62 2.00 9.47
CA GLU A 226 -43.91 2.64 9.33
C GLU A 226 -43.95 3.56 8.10
N ILE A 227 -42.93 4.41 7.87
CA ILE A 227 -42.82 5.25 6.66
C ILE A 227 -42.77 4.42 5.40
N TYR A 228 -41.95 3.34 5.37
CA TYR A 228 -41.85 2.42 4.26
C TYR A 228 -43.17 1.67 3.99
N GLY A 229 -43.95 1.38 5.05
CA GLY A 229 -45.27 0.76 4.98
C GLY A 229 -46.30 1.64 4.27
N THR A 230 -46.22 2.98 4.35
CA THR A 230 -47.14 3.91 3.65
C THR A 230 -46.87 4.00 2.15
N MET A 231 -45.70 3.54 1.66
CA MET A 231 -45.35 3.65 0.26
C MET A 231 -46.08 2.62 -0.60
N THR A 232 -46.35 2.99 -1.86
CA THR A 232 -46.91 2.06 -2.85
C THR A 232 -45.94 0.93 -3.19
N GLY A 233 -46.42 -0.17 -3.76
CA GLY A 233 -45.57 -1.28 -4.20
C GLY A 233 -44.51 -0.85 -5.23
N GLU A 234 -44.87 0.06 -6.15
CA GLU A 234 -43.93 0.63 -7.13
C GLU A 234 -42.84 1.48 -6.45
N GLN A 235 -43.19 2.31 -5.49
CA GLN A 235 -42.23 3.13 -4.74
C GLN A 235 -41.26 2.28 -3.92
N ARG A 236 -41.75 1.24 -3.27
CA ARG A 236 -40.91 0.28 -2.52
C ARG A 236 -39.94 -0.47 -3.45
N THR A 237 -40.41 -0.92 -4.61
CA THR A 237 -39.55 -1.57 -5.62
C THR A 237 -38.50 -0.62 -6.15
N THR A 238 -38.86 0.62 -6.40
CA THR A 238 -37.91 1.68 -6.83
C THR A 238 -36.82 1.90 -5.80
N LEU A 239 -37.17 2.06 -4.52
CA LEU A 239 -36.17 2.19 -3.45
C LEU A 239 -35.25 0.98 -3.33
N ARG A 240 -35.81 -0.24 -3.42
CA ARG A 240 -34.99 -1.47 -3.38
C ARG A 240 -33.91 -1.47 -4.46
N ARG A 241 -34.26 -1.05 -5.66
CA ARG A 241 -33.32 -0.99 -6.80
C ARG A 241 -32.29 0.09 -6.65
N LEU A 242 -32.65 1.26 -6.14
CA LEU A 242 -31.78 2.42 -6.07
C LEU A 242 -30.92 2.45 -4.81
N CYS A 243 -31.38 1.92 -3.67
CA CYS A 243 -30.64 1.92 -2.39
C CYS A 243 -29.40 1.00 -2.36
N ILE A 244 -29.04 0.38 -3.46
CA ILE A 244 -27.79 -0.34 -3.62
C ILE A 244 -26.61 0.64 -3.60
N PHE A 245 -26.79 1.82 -4.18
CA PHE A 245 -25.79 2.87 -4.24
C PHE A 245 -25.98 3.90 -3.13
N THR A 246 -24.87 4.41 -2.58
CA THR A 246 -24.86 5.56 -1.67
C THR A 246 -25.10 6.86 -2.41
N ARG A 247 -24.57 6.95 -3.64
CA ARG A 247 -24.67 8.11 -4.52
C ARG A 247 -25.32 7.71 -5.82
N LEU A 248 -26.47 8.34 -6.11
CA LEU A 248 -27.22 8.15 -7.33
C LEU A 248 -27.05 9.34 -8.26
N THR A 249 -26.26 9.17 -9.29
CA THR A 249 -26.24 10.14 -10.41
C THR A 249 -27.38 9.86 -11.38
N PRO A 250 -27.82 10.83 -12.19
CA PRO A 250 -28.80 10.59 -13.25
C PRO A 250 -28.42 9.39 -14.12
N ALA A 251 -27.15 9.24 -14.51
CA ALA A 251 -26.66 8.11 -15.30
C ALA A 251 -26.89 6.76 -14.62
N LYS A 252 -26.62 6.65 -13.31
CA LYS A 252 -26.89 5.42 -12.53
C LYS A 252 -28.39 5.09 -12.50
N ILE A 253 -29.23 6.11 -12.31
CA ILE A 253 -30.70 5.92 -12.28
C ILE A 253 -31.17 5.40 -13.64
N LEU A 254 -30.73 6.01 -14.74
CA LEU A 254 -31.08 5.61 -16.10
C LEU A 254 -30.71 4.15 -16.38
N PHE A 255 -29.50 3.76 -15.99
CA PHE A 255 -29.00 2.41 -16.16
C PHE A 255 -29.78 1.39 -15.31
N LEU A 256 -29.97 1.67 -14.01
CA LEU A 256 -30.66 0.75 -13.09
C LEU A 256 -32.14 0.56 -13.38
N MET A 257 -32.79 1.61 -13.87
CA MET A 257 -34.23 1.64 -14.13
C MET A 257 -34.58 1.43 -15.61
N GLU A 258 -33.54 1.29 -16.50
CA GLU A 258 -33.71 1.14 -17.95
C GLU A 258 -34.51 2.29 -18.59
N LEU A 259 -34.21 3.49 -18.15
CA LEU A 259 -34.90 4.71 -18.60
C LEU A 259 -34.03 5.49 -19.59
N ARG A 260 -34.68 6.29 -20.45
CA ARG A 260 -33.98 7.23 -21.34
C ARG A 260 -33.76 8.59 -20.70
N GLU A 261 -34.63 8.99 -19.79
CA GLU A 261 -34.55 10.22 -18.99
C GLU A 261 -35.07 9.96 -17.58
N VAL A 262 -34.66 10.76 -16.61
CA VAL A 262 -35.15 10.66 -15.22
C VAL A 262 -36.49 11.37 -15.14
N PRO A 263 -37.64 10.67 -14.99
CA PRO A 263 -38.94 11.27 -14.96
C PRO A 263 -39.10 12.22 -13.78
N GLU A 264 -39.86 13.33 -13.98
CA GLU A 264 -40.12 14.31 -12.91
C GLU A 264 -40.84 13.66 -11.70
N LYS A 265 -41.71 12.69 -11.95
CA LYS A 265 -42.35 11.87 -10.90
C LYS A 265 -41.35 11.18 -10.03
N LEU A 266 -40.27 10.59 -10.63
CA LEU A 266 -39.22 9.90 -9.90
C LEU A 266 -38.32 10.89 -9.13
N ARG A 267 -37.99 12.05 -9.72
CA ARG A 267 -37.26 13.13 -9.06
C ARG A 267 -38.03 13.61 -7.81
N GLY A 268 -39.34 13.89 -7.99
CA GLY A 268 -40.23 14.31 -6.89
C GLY A 268 -40.32 13.25 -5.79
N PHE A 269 -40.43 11.97 -6.16
CA PHE A 269 -40.44 10.87 -5.21
C PHE A 269 -39.12 10.80 -4.42
N LEU A 270 -37.95 10.76 -5.07
CA LEU A 270 -36.66 10.71 -4.40
C LEU A 270 -36.43 11.90 -3.45
N ASN A 271 -36.88 13.07 -3.84
CA ASN A 271 -36.78 14.27 -3.02
C ASN A 271 -37.75 14.26 -1.81
N SER A 272 -38.81 13.44 -1.86
CA SER A 272 -39.79 13.30 -0.77
C SER A 272 -39.42 12.22 0.27
N VAL A 273 -38.47 11.27 -0.08
CA VAL A 273 -38.10 10.21 0.83
C VAL A 273 -37.14 10.74 1.90
N PRO A 274 -37.45 10.52 3.20
CA PRO A 274 -36.54 10.92 4.27
C PRO A 274 -35.20 10.18 4.15
N LEU A 275 -34.12 10.82 4.58
CA LEU A 275 -32.76 10.30 4.48
C LEU A 275 -32.24 10.13 3.04
N ILE A 276 -32.93 10.67 2.03
CA ILE A 276 -32.41 10.91 0.70
C ILE A 276 -32.20 12.40 0.49
N ARG A 277 -31.01 12.81 0.09
CA ARG A 277 -30.65 14.21 -0.13
C ARG A 277 -30.23 14.43 -1.57
N TYR A 278 -30.81 15.41 -2.25
CA TYR A 278 -30.32 15.86 -3.55
C TYR A 278 -29.27 16.97 -3.36
N SER A 279 -28.12 16.82 -3.99
CA SER A 279 -27.07 17.85 -4.11
C SER A 279 -27.18 18.51 -5.47
N ARG A 280 -27.42 19.83 -5.49
CA ARG A 280 -27.42 20.61 -6.75
C ARG A 280 -26.02 20.80 -7.31
N LEU A 281 -25.01 20.86 -6.43
CA LEU A 281 -23.60 21.06 -6.84
C LEU A 281 -23.04 19.86 -7.60
N GLU A 282 -23.45 18.65 -7.24
CA GLU A 282 -22.97 17.40 -7.83
C GLU A 282 -24.00 16.71 -8.73
N ASP A 283 -25.19 17.30 -8.91
CA ASP A 283 -26.35 16.74 -9.63
C ASP A 283 -26.59 15.26 -9.31
N CYS A 284 -26.74 14.95 -8.01
CA CYS A 284 -26.96 13.57 -7.57
C CYS A 284 -27.75 13.48 -6.27
N TRP A 285 -28.34 12.31 -6.00
CA TRP A 285 -28.99 12.00 -4.73
C TRP A 285 -28.06 11.16 -3.85
N TYR A 286 -27.95 11.56 -2.59
CA TYR A 286 -27.27 10.79 -1.54
C TYR A 286 -28.27 10.04 -0.70
N ILE A 287 -28.11 8.73 -0.59
CA ILE A 287 -28.94 7.88 0.26
C ILE A 287 -28.18 7.62 1.57
N HIS A 288 -28.80 8.02 2.67
CA HIS A 288 -28.22 7.81 4.00
C HIS A 288 -28.11 6.32 4.33
N GLU A 289 -27.05 5.91 5.01
CA GLU A 289 -26.78 4.50 5.36
C GLU A 289 -27.92 3.87 6.16
N LEU A 290 -28.52 4.58 7.11
CA LEU A 290 -29.66 4.07 7.89
C LEU A 290 -30.82 3.59 7.01
N LEU A 291 -31.20 4.37 5.99
CA LEU A 291 -32.22 3.95 5.05
C LEU A 291 -31.77 2.77 4.19
N ARG A 292 -30.55 2.79 3.75
CA ARG A 292 -29.97 1.75 2.92
C ARG A 292 -29.87 0.41 3.66
N ASP A 293 -29.41 0.44 4.91
CA ASP A 293 -29.29 -0.74 5.75
C ASP A 293 -30.68 -1.30 6.12
N PHE A 294 -31.66 -0.42 6.43
CA PHE A 294 -33.04 -0.83 6.62
C PHE A 294 -33.61 -1.52 5.38
N ILE A 295 -33.43 -0.94 4.18
CA ILE A 295 -33.91 -1.53 2.92
C ILE A 295 -33.23 -2.88 2.65
N ARG A 296 -31.92 -2.99 2.88
CA ARG A 296 -31.14 -4.22 2.71
C ARG A 296 -31.59 -5.34 3.65
N ALA A 297 -31.84 -5.00 4.91
CA ALA A 297 -32.30 -5.96 5.91
C ALA A 297 -33.71 -6.52 5.58
N ASN A 298 -34.56 -5.71 4.96
CA ASN A 298 -35.97 -6.02 4.71
C ASN A 298 -36.28 -6.46 3.27
N SER A 299 -35.29 -6.51 2.38
CA SER A 299 -35.51 -6.95 1.01
C SER A 299 -34.25 -7.29 0.26
N SER A 300 -34.37 -8.29 -0.63
CA SER A 300 -33.33 -8.63 -1.58
C SER A 300 -33.87 -8.59 -3.01
N ASP A 301 -33.44 -7.61 -3.81
CA ASP A 301 -33.72 -7.59 -5.24
C ASP A 301 -32.48 -8.12 -5.99
N ILE A 302 -32.48 -9.41 -6.37
CA ILE A 302 -31.40 -10.09 -7.04
C ILE A 302 -31.11 -9.43 -8.41
N ALA A 303 -32.15 -9.03 -9.13
CA ALA A 303 -32.01 -8.41 -10.44
C ALA A 303 -31.31 -7.04 -10.33
N ALA A 304 -31.64 -6.25 -9.29
CA ALA A 304 -31.00 -4.97 -9.07
C ALA A 304 -29.52 -5.09 -8.68
N LEU A 305 -29.16 -6.15 -7.94
CA LEU A 305 -27.75 -6.43 -7.62
C LEU A 305 -26.96 -6.84 -8.87
N ALA A 306 -27.50 -7.71 -9.71
CA ALA A 306 -26.87 -8.07 -10.96
C ALA A 306 -26.63 -6.84 -11.86
N ARG A 307 -27.59 -5.93 -11.93
CA ARG A 307 -27.42 -4.65 -12.66
C ARG A 307 -26.38 -3.74 -12.02
N SER A 308 -26.33 -3.65 -10.70
CA SER A 308 -25.30 -2.87 -10.02
C SER A 308 -23.89 -3.42 -10.29
N ALA A 309 -23.74 -4.74 -10.29
CA ALA A 309 -22.50 -5.40 -10.65
C ALA A 309 -22.11 -5.11 -12.11
N ALA A 310 -23.09 -5.18 -13.04
CA ALA A 310 -22.86 -4.83 -14.44
C ALA A 310 -22.43 -3.36 -14.60
N TRP A 311 -23.04 -2.43 -13.84
CA TRP A 311 -22.60 -1.03 -13.81
C TRP A 311 -21.15 -0.90 -13.38
N PHE A 312 -20.78 -1.50 -12.25
CA PHE A 312 -19.41 -1.43 -11.74
C PHE A 312 -18.39 -2.06 -12.68
N SER A 313 -18.75 -3.16 -13.35
CA SER A 313 -17.90 -3.77 -14.37
C SER A 313 -17.67 -2.83 -15.55
N GLN A 314 -18.71 -2.17 -16.04
CA GLN A 314 -18.62 -1.22 -17.17
C GLN A 314 -17.88 0.07 -16.81
N THR A 315 -17.94 0.50 -15.56
CA THR A 315 -17.27 1.73 -15.08
C THR A 315 -15.84 1.48 -14.57
N GLY A 316 -15.30 0.25 -14.72
CA GLY A 316 -13.93 -0.08 -14.33
C GLY A 316 -13.74 -0.24 -12.80
N GLU A 317 -14.81 -0.64 -12.09
CA GLU A 317 -14.78 -0.88 -10.64
C GLU A 317 -15.06 -2.38 -10.31
N PRO A 318 -14.21 -3.33 -10.77
CA PRO A 318 -14.49 -4.75 -10.65
C PRO A 318 -14.58 -5.24 -9.19
N GLY A 319 -13.83 -4.66 -8.25
CA GLY A 319 -13.93 -5.00 -6.83
C GLY A 319 -15.33 -4.75 -6.26
N LYS A 320 -16.00 -3.65 -6.66
CA LYS A 320 -17.39 -3.38 -6.26
C LYS A 320 -18.38 -4.32 -6.94
N ALA A 321 -18.11 -4.72 -8.19
CA ALA A 321 -18.91 -5.73 -8.88
C ALA A 321 -18.86 -7.05 -8.13
N VAL A 322 -17.65 -7.53 -7.79
CA VAL A 322 -17.44 -8.71 -6.96
C VAL A 322 -18.17 -8.59 -5.61
N GLY A 323 -18.03 -7.47 -4.91
CA GLY A 323 -18.69 -7.22 -3.63
C GLY A 323 -20.21 -7.31 -3.71
N SER A 324 -20.81 -6.87 -4.83
CA SER A 324 -22.25 -6.96 -5.07
C SER A 324 -22.75 -8.41 -5.14
N TYR A 325 -21.99 -9.31 -5.76
CA TYR A 325 -22.32 -10.72 -5.85
C TYR A 325 -21.93 -11.49 -4.59
N TYR A 326 -20.71 -11.27 -4.08
CA TYR A 326 -20.16 -11.98 -2.93
C TYR A 326 -20.97 -11.80 -1.66
N SER A 327 -21.50 -10.58 -1.42
CA SER A 327 -22.37 -10.31 -0.27
C SER A 327 -23.60 -11.23 -0.17
N ARG A 328 -23.90 -11.99 -1.22
CA ARG A 328 -25.01 -12.95 -1.33
C ARG A 328 -24.57 -14.38 -1.57
N PHE A 329 -23.27 -14.66 -1.49
CA PHE A 329 -22.71 -15.97 -1.82
C PHE A 329 -23.03 -16.41 -3.27
N ASP A 330 -23.24 -15.43 -4.18
CA ASP A 330 -23.40 -15.68 -5.61
C ASP A 330 -22.02 -15.81 -6.25
N TYR A 331 -21.40 -16.97 -6.09
CA TYR A 331 -20.08 -17.28 -6.62
C TYR A 331 -20.06 -17.33 -8.15
N GLU A 332 -21.17 -17.67 -8.79
CA GLU A 332 -21.30 -17.62 -10.24
C GLU A 332 -21.22 -16.17 -10.73
N GLY A 333 -21.93 -15.27 -10.09
CA GLY A 333 -21.85 -13.84 -10.36
C GLY A 333 -20.44 -13.30 -10.15
N VAL A 334 -19.76 -13.69 -9.08
CA VAL A 334 -18.35 -13.30 -8.84
C VAL A 334 -17.46 -13.76 -9.99
N LEU A 335 -17.58 -15.04 -10.41
CA LEU A 335 -16.78 -15.59 -11.49
C LEU A 335 -17.13 -15.02 -12.88
N SER A 336 -18.27 -14.35 -13.03
CA SER A 336 -18.64 -13.63 -14.27
C SER A 336 -17.90 -12.30 -14.46
N VAL A 337 -17.32 -11.74 -13.36
CA VAL A 337 -16.56 -10.50 -13.38
C VAL A 337 -15.12 -10.77 -13.82
N ASP A 338 -14.51 -9.83 -14.55
CA ASP A 338 -13.08 -9.92 -14.84
C ASP A 338 -12.25 -9.66 -13.58
N LEU A 339 -11.61 -10.70 -13.05
CA LEU A 339 -10.85 -10.67 -11.81
C LEU A 339 -9.42 -10.16 -11.99
N SER A 340 -8.94 -9.97 -13.23
CA SER A 340 -7.54 -9.64 -13.53
C SER A 340 -7.09 -8.27 -13.00
N ARG A 341 -8.03 -7.37 -12.74
CA ARG A 341 -7.77 -5.97 -12.34
C ARG A 341 -8.06 -5.68 -10.87
N ILE A 342 -8.26 -6.71 -10.07
CA ILE A 342 -8.54 -6.55 -8.63
C ILE A 342 -7.24 -6.81 -7.86
N ASP A 343 -6.86 -5.87 -7.00
CA ASP A 343 -5.72 -6.08 -6.10
C ASP A 343 -6.05 -7.20 -5.08
N PRO A 344 -5.18 -8.21 -4.92
CA PRO A 344 -5.40 -9.30 -3.96
C PRO A 344 -5.64 -8.83 -2.52
N ASN A 345 -5.07 -7.69 -2.15
CA ASN A 345 -5.21 -7.09 -0.83
C ASN A 345 -6.39 -6.10 -0.71
N GLU A 346 -7.11 -5.84 -1.81
CA GLU A 346 -8.31 -5.01 -1.79
C GLU A 346 -9.34 -5.61 -0.83
N LYS A 347 -9.87 -4.78 0.07
CA LYS A 347 -10.91 -5.23 1.01
C LYS A 347 -12.29 -5.18 0.34
N ILE A 348 -12.83 -6.36 0.06
CA ILE A 348 -14.18 -6.53 -0.49
C ILE A 348 -15.07 -7.13 0.60
N CYS A 349 -16.16 -6.46 0.93
CA CYS A 349 -17.07 -6.85 2.04
C CYS A 349 -16.33 -7.07 3.38
N GLY A 350 -15.29 -6.28 3.66
CA GLY A 350 -14.51 -6.36 4.88
C GLY A 350 -13.46 -7.47 4.94
N LYS A 351 -13.32 -8.27 3.87
CA LYS A 351 -12.32 -9.34 3.73
C LYS A 351 -11.32 -8.99 2.64
N PRO A 352 -10.03 -9.37 2.77
CA PRO A 352 -9.09 -9.31 1.65
C PRO A 352 -9.61 -10.14 0.47
N PHE A 353 -9.45 -9.63 -0.76
CA PHE A 353 -9.92 -10.33 -1.96
C PHE A 353 -9.28 -11.73 -2.10
N LEU A 354 -8.05 -11.90 -1.67
CA LEU A 354 -7.38 -13.20 -1.59
C LEU A 354 -8.19 -14.25 -0.81
N GLN A 355 -8.86 -13.85 0.28
CA GLN A 355 -9.71 -14.78 1.03
C GLN A 355 -10.92 -15.22 0.20
N ILE A 356 -11.49 -14.32 -0.60
CA ILE A 356 -12.58 -14.64 -1.52
C ILE A 356 -12.10 -15.62 -2.60
N LEU A 357 -10.88 -15.41 -3.14
CA LEU A 357 -10.28 -16.32 -4.12
C LEU A 357 -10.07 -17.73 -3.55
N ARG A 358 -9.67 -17.87 -2.28
CA ARG A 358 -9.58 -19.16 -1.60
C ARG A 358 -10.93 -19.86 -1.46
N GLU A 359 -12.01 -19.11 -1.25
CA GLU A 359 -13.37 -19.66 -1.25
C GLU A 359 -13.80 -20.08 -2.65
N LEU A 360 -13.50 -19.27 -3.69
CA LEU A 360 -13.76 -19.62 -5.10
C LEU A 360 -13.02 -20.88 -5.55
N ALA A 361 -11.79 -21.10 -5.08
CA ALA A 361 -11.03 -22.32 -5.37
C ALA A 361 -11.75 -23.61 -4.91
N ARG A 362 -12.69 -23.49 -3.97
CA ARG A 362 -13.51 -24.61 -3.45
C ARG A 362 -14.89 -24.70 -4.11
N CYS A 363 -15.19 -23.89 -5.12
CA CYS A 363 -16.45 -23.95 -5.85
C CYS A 363 -16.67 -25.33 -6.54
N PRO A 364 -17.93 -25.73 -6.80
CA PRO A 364 -18.27 -26.93 -7.56
C PRO A 364 -17.62 -26.94 -8.96
N ALA A 365 -17.34 -28.14 -9.46
CA ALA A 365 -16.69 -28.34 -10.76
C ALA A 365 -17.47 -27.67 -11.92
N GLU A 366 -18.81 -27.64 -11.86
CA GLU A 366 -19.66 -27.01 -12.87
C GLU A 366 -19.32 -25.51 -13.06
N LEU A 367 -19.05 -24.79 -11.98
CA LEU A 367 -18.64 -23.38 -12.05
C LEU A 367 -17.22 -23.23 -12.59
N LYS A 368 -16.32 -24.13 -12.23
CA LYS A 368 -14.94 -24.15 -12.74
C LYS A 368 -14.89 -24.41 -14.24
N ILE A 369 -15.75 -25.30 -14.73
CA ILE A 369 -15.93 -25.59 -16.17
C ILE A 369 -16.42 -24.33 -16.91
N LYS A 370 -17.38 -23.62 -16.32
CA LYS A 370 -18.01 -22.45 -16.94
C LYS A 370 -17.08 -21.24 -17.00
N TYR A 371 -16.21 -21.05 -15.98
CA TYR A 371 -15.33 -19.90 -15.84
C TYR A 371 -13.85 -20.27 -15.68
N PRO A 372 -13.26 -21.07 -16.59
CA PRO A 372 -11.92 -21.63 -16.41
C PRO A 372 -10.84 -20.54 -16.34
N LEU A 373 -10.97 -19.43 -17.08
CA LEU A 373 -10.01 -18.34 -17.08
C LEU A 373 -9.93 -17.62 -15.72
N ASN A 374 -11.07 -17.34 -15.10
CA ASN A 374 -11.09 -16.72 -13.78
C ASN A 374 -10.60 -17.67 -12.69
N MET A 375 -10.79 -18.98 -12.88
CA MET A 375 -10.19 -19.97 -11.98
C MET A 375 -8.66 -20.07 -12.14
N LEU A 376 -8.13 -19.94 -13.35
CA LEU A 376 -6.67 -19.84 -13.58
C LEU A 376 -6.10 -18.56 -12.97
N ARG A 377 -6.80 -17.42 -13.08
CA ARG A 377 -6.43 -16.18 -12.40
C ARG A 377 -6.43 -16.35 -10.88
N ALA A 378 -7.43 -17.02 -10.32
CA ALA A 378 -7.46 -17.33 -8.88
C ALA A 378 -6.26 -18.20 -8.47
N ALA A 379 -5.87 -19.18 -9.29
CA ALA A 379 -4.66 -19.95 -9.06
C ALA A 379 -3.41 -19.07 -9.07
N HIS A 380 -3.26 -18.20 -10.07
CA HIS A 380 -2.15 -17.26 -10.16
C HIS A 380 -1.97 -16.39 -8.90
N PHE A 381 -3.08 -15.88 -8.36
CA PHE A 381 -3.04 -15.10 -7.11
C PHE A 381 -2.63 -15.95 -5.89
N LEU A 382 -3.10 -17.20 -5.79
CA LEU A 382 -2.68 -18.12 -4.72
C LEU A 382 -1.17 -18.39 -4.76
N LEU A 383 -0.62 -18.55 -5.97
CA LEU A 383 0.82 -18.73 -6.17
C LEU A 383 1.61 -17.48 -5.74
N GLY A 384 1.17 -16.30 -6.15
CA GLY A 384 1.81 -15.02 -5.80
C GLY A 384 1.87 -14.76 -4.29
N GLU A 385 0.91 -15.28 -3.53
CA GLU A 385 0.89 -15.19 -2.06
C GLU A 385 1.64 -16.33 -1.34
N GLY A 386 2.29 -17.24 -2.11
CA GLY A 386 3.05 -18.35 -1.55
C GLY A 386 2.19 -19.52 -1.06
N ASP A 387 0.89 -19.57 -1.39
CA ASP A 387 0.00 -20.70 -1.07
C ASP A 387 0.15 -21.80 -2.13
N TYR A 388 1.36 -22.36 -2.20
CA TYR A 388 1.74 -23.34 -3.20
C TYR A 388 0.86 -24.60 -3.17
N ALA A 389 0.44 -25.04 -1.99
CA ALA A 389 -0.40 -26.21 -1.84
C ALA A 389 -1.81 -26.02 -2.44
N ALA A 390 -2.45 -24.88 -2.19
CA ALA A 390 -3.74 -24.54 -2.77
C ALA A 390 -3.64 -24.33 -4.28
N TYR A 391 -2.55 -23.69 -4.74
CA TYR A 391 -2.26 -23.53 -6.16
C TYR A 391 -2.16 -24.87 -6.89
N ASP A 392 -1.27 -25.75 -6.41
CA ASP A 392 -1.02 -27.05 -7.06
C ASP A 392 -2.30 -27.93 -7.09
N ALA A 393 -3.08 -27.90 -6.01
CA ALA A 393 -4.36 -28.62 -5.94
C ALA A 393 -5.36 -28.10 -6.97
N LEU A 394 -5.51 -26.77 -7.07
CA LEU A 394 -6.42 -26.14 -8.02
C LEU A 394 -5.98 -26.36 -9.47
N MET A 395 -4.69 -26.22 -9.77
CA MET A 395 -4.14 -26.44 -11.11
C MET A 395 -4.33 -27.88 -11.59
N LYS A 396 -4.16 -28.86 -10.69
CA LYS A 396 -4.40 -30.28 -11.00
C LYS A 396 -5.87 -30.55 -11.31
N GLU A 397 -6.78 -29.96 -10.54
CA GLU A 397 -8.22 -30.09 -10.77
C GLU A 397 -8.64 -29.44 -12.09
N LEU A 398 -8.15 -28.23 -12.37
CA LEU A 398 -8.43 -27.50 -13.61
C LEU A 398 -7.88 -28.22 -14.84
N GLU A 399 -6.71 -28.87 -14.75
CA GLU A 399 -6.18 -29.69 -15.83
C GLU A 399 -7.16 -30.79 -16.24
N ALA A 400 -7.65 -31.55 -15.26
CA ALA A 400 -8.61 -32.64 -15.53
C ALA A 400 -9.88 -32.10 -16.19
N ILE A 401 -10.45 -31.04 -15.62
CA ILE A 401 -11.68 -30.42 -16.13
C ILE A 401 -11.50 -29.91 -17.57
N ILE A 402 -10.42 -29.14 -17.82
CA ILE A 402 -10.18 -28.50 -19.14
C ILE A 402 -9.91 -29.59 -20.21
N ARG A 403 -9.23 -30.69 -19.86
CA ARG A 403 -8.99 -31.80 -20.77
C ARG A 403 -10.29 -32.52 -21.14
N GLU A 404 -11.21 -32.70 -20.18
CA GLU A 404 -12.51 -33.31 -20.43
C GLU A 404 -13.38 -32.48 -21.37
N THR A 405 -13.29 -31.16 -21.33
CA THR A 405 -14.04 -30.28 -22.25
C THR A 405 -13.55 -30.31 -23.68
N GLY A 406 -12.31 -30.77 -23.93
CA GLY A 406 -11.69 -30.79 -25.26
C GLY A 406 -11.35 -29.42 -25.83
N ASP A 407 -11.47 -28.34 -25.04
CA ASP A 407 -11.14 -26.96 -25.46
C ASP A 407 -9.61 -26.75 -25.48
N SER A 408 -9.04 -26.89 -26.68
CA SER A 408 -7.60 -26.76 -26.93
C SER A 408 -7.07 -25.40 -26.52
N ARG A 409 -7.86 -24.32 -26.66
CA ARG A 409 -7.44 -22.96 -26.29
C ARG A 409 -7.38 -22.79 -24.78
N ASN A 410 -8.40 -23.16 -24.05
CA ASN A 410 -8.37 -23.13 -22.58
C ASN A 410 -7.27 -24.04 -22.02
N TYR A 411 -6.99 -25.17 -22.69
CA TYR A 411 -5.84 -25.98 -22.32
C TYR A 411 -4.50 -25.27 -22.58
N GLY A 412 -4.38 -24.48 -23.65
CA GLY A 412 -3.25 -23.61 -23.89
C GLY A 412 -3.06 -22.55 -22.78
N GLU A 413 -4.14 -21.91 -22.33
CA GLU A 413 -4.12 -20.96 -21.20
C GLU A 413 -3.70 -21.65 -19.87
N TRP A 414 -4.17 -22.86 -19.62
CA TRP A 414 -3.74 -23.66 -18.48
C TRP A 414 -2.24 -23.99 -18.54
N ILE A 415 -1.71 -24.38 -19.72
CA ILE A 415 -0.28 -24.60 -19.90
C ILE A 415 0.51 -23.32 -19.64
N LEU A 416 0.03 -22.16 -20.13
CA LEU A 416 0.66 -20.87 -19.91
C LEU A 416 0.72 -20.52 -18.43
N GLU A 417 -0.36 -20.75 -17.65
CA GLU A 417 -0.33 -20.56 -16.21
C GLU A 417 0.62 -21.54 -15.53
N SER A 418 0.65 -22.80 -15.99
CA SER A 418 1.55 -23.82 -15.44
C SER A 418 3.05 -23.50 -15.61
N VAL A 419 3.39 -22.51 -16.45
CA VAL A 419 4.76 -21.98 -16.54
C VAL A 419 5.27 -21.57 -15.15
N TRP A 420 4.44 -20.89 -14.39
CA TRP A 420 4.77 -20.43 -13.04
C TRP A 420 4.85 -21.56 -12.01
N GLN A 421 4.24 -22.71 -12.27
CA GLN A 421 4.41 -23.93 -11.46
C GLN A 421 5.84 -24.49 -11.57
N ALA A 422 6.53 -24.23 -12.69
CA ALA A 422 7.91 -24.63 -12.89
C ALA A 422 8.92 -23.64 -12.31
N TYR A 423 8.47 -22.46 -11.90
CA TYR A 423 9.33 -21.42 -11.33
C TYR A 423 10.12 -21.94 -10.12
N PRO A 424 11.43 -21.66 -10.00
CA PRO A 424 12.28 -20.86 -10.90
C PRO A 424 13.05 -21.65 -11.98
N ASP A 425 12.71 -22.91 -12.27
CA ASP A 425 13.36 -23.75 -13.31
C ASP A 425 13.08 -23.21 -14.73
N LEU A 426 14.01 -22.40 -15.26
CA LEU A 426 13.87 -21.76 -16.57
C LEU A 426 13.75 -22.75 -17.74
N ASP A 427 14.42 -23.91 -17.68
CA ASP A 427 14.31 -24.92 -18.74
C ASP A 427 12.90 -25.52 -18.78
N ALA A 428 12.29 -25.80 -17.63
CA ALA A 428 10.91 -26.25 -17.56
C ALA A 428 9.92 -25.15 -17.96
N MET A 429 10.19 -23.90 -17.61
CA MET A 429 9.38 -22.73 -18.01
C MET A 429 9.41 -22.53 -19.53
N ILE A 430 10.58 -22.61 -20.18
CA ILE A 430 10.72 -22.53 -21.65
C ILE A 430 9.91 -23.61 -22.32
N ARG A 431 10.06 -24.88 -21.92
CA ARG A 431 9.28 -25.98 -22.49
C ARG A 431 7.77 -25.75 -22.41
N ARG A 432 7.28 -25.24 -21.29
CA ARG A 432 5.84 -24.99 -21.09
C ARG A 432 5.34 -23.82 -21.93
N VAL A 433 6.11 -22.72 -22.02
CA VAL A 433 5.68 -21.59 -22.86
C VAL A 433 5.65 -21.94 -24.34
N GLU A 434 6.59 -22.78 -24.82
CA GLU A 434 6.59 -23.30 -26.18
C GLU A 434 5.35 -24.19 -26.45
N MET A 435 5.02 -25.07 -25.49
CA MET A 435 3.81 -25.91 -25.56
C MET A 435 2.51 -25.07 -25.57
N ALA A 436 2.44 -23.98 -24.81
CA ALA A 436 1.31 -23.06 -24.81
C ALA A 436 1.18 -22.35 -26.17
N GLY A 437 2.28 -21.90 -26.76
CA GLY A 437 2.34 -21.23 -28.06
C GLY A 437 1.79 -22.07 -29.22
N GLY A 438 1.90 -23.40 -29.13
CA GLY A 438 1.28 -24.31 -30.11
C GLY A 438 -0.26 -24.39 -30.04
N ARG A 439 -0.91 -23.80 -29.00
CA ARG A 439 -2.35 -23.91 -28.75
C ARG A 439 -3.06 -22.57 -28.67
N ILE A 440 -2.35 -21.51 -28.27
CA ILE A 440 -2.89 -20.15 -28.17
C ILE A 440 -2.74 -19.48 -29.54
N SER A 441 -3.86 -19.15 -30.17
CA SER A 441 -3.86 -18.31 -31.40
C SER A 441 -4.06 -16.84 -31.00
N GLY A 442 -3.11 -15.99 -31.35
CA GLY A 442 -3.04 -14.60 -30.90
C GLY A 442 -2.49 -14.49 -29.50
N THR A 443 -3.00 -13.54 -28.70
CA THR A 443 -2.57 -13.33 -27.32
C THR A 443 -3.44 -14.07 -26.31
N SER A 444 -2.86 -14.35 -25.14
CA SER A 444 -3.57 -14.92 -23.99
C SER A 444 -4.78 -14.07 -23.58
N ARG A 445 -5.84 -14.73 -23.14
CA ARG A 445 -7.02 -14.09 -22.54
C ARG A 445 -6.96 -14.10 -21.01
N MET A 446 -6.09 -14.90 -20.44
CA MET A 446 -5.92 -15.02 -18.99
C MET A 446 -5.03 -13.91 -18.44
N VAL A 447 -3.92 -13.64 -19.10
CA VAL A 447 -2.92 -12.65 -18.67
C VAL A 447 -3.33 -11.25 -19.13
N ASP A 448 -3.50 -10.33 -18.19
CA ASP A 448 -3.57 -8.89 -18.51
C ASP A 448 -2.14 -8.42 -18.81
N PRO A 449 -1.84 -7.87 -20.01
CA PRO A 449 -0.49 -7.44 -20.37
C PRO A 449 0.06 -6.32 -19.47
N TYR A 450 -0.79 -5.64 -18.73
CA TYR A 450 -0.42 -4.56 -17.80
C TYR A 450 -0.37 -5.01 -16.33
N ALA A 451 -0.66 -6.29 -16.04
CA ALA A 451 -0.52 -6.84 -14.70
C ALA A 451 0.94 -6.80 -14.21
N PRO A 452 1.20 -6.82 -12.90
CA PRO A 452 2.56 -6.92 -12.39
C PRO A 452 3.24 -8.21 -12.82
N PHE A 453 4.38 -8.09 -13.53
CA PHE A 453 5.18 -9.25 -13.96
C PHE A 453 5.89 -9.89 -12.76
N ALA A 454 6.11 -11.20 -12.81
CA ALA A 454 6.80 -11.99 -11.78
C ALA A 454 6.27 -11.68 -10.35
N PHE A 455 4.93 -11.72 -10.18
CA PHE A 455 4.22 -11.46 -8.92
C PHE A 455 4.50 -10.07 -8.33
N GLY A 456 4.84 -9.10 -9.17
CA GLY A 456 5.17 -7.75 -8.76
C GLY A 456 6.56 -7.62 -8.13
N SER A 457 7.48 -8.52 -8.43
CA SER A 457 8.88 -8.35 -8.01
C SER A 457 9.52 -7.16 -8.72
N PRO A 458 10.21 -6.26 -7.99
CA PRO A 458 11.02 -5.22 -8.60
C PRO A 458 12.41 -5.71 -9.00
N SER A 459 12.70 -7.02 -8.91
CA SER A 459 14.01 -7.58 -9.23
C SER A 459 13.88 -8.93 -9.89
N MET A 460 14.46 -9.09 -11.05
CA MET A 460 14.50 -10.36 -11.77
C MET A 460 15.65 -11.24 -11.28
N TRP A 461 16.77 -10.66 -10.91
CA TRP A 461 17.90 -11.36 -10.29
C TRP A 461 17.48 -12.11 -9.03
N TYR A 462 16.76 -11.44 -8.12
CA TYR A 462 16.25 -12.05 -6.92
C TYR A 462 15.14 -13.09 -7.17
N CYS A 463 14.51 -13.09 -8.36
CA CYS A 463 13.52 -14.10 -8.70
C CYS A 463 14.12 -15.34 -9.33
N PHE A 464 15.05 -15.18 -10.29
CA PHE A 464 15.37 -16.25 -11.21
C PHE A 464 16.78 -16.84 -11.06
N HIS A 465 17.68 -16.22 -10.27
CA HIS A 465 18.98 -16.83 -10.00
C HIS A 465 18.83 -17.91 -8.91
N SER A 466 18.94 -19.15 -9.32
CA SER A 466 18.67 -20.33 -8.48
C SER A 466 19.83 -21.32 -8.38
N VAL A 467 20.79 -21.29 -9.32
CA VAL A 467 21.91 -22.23 -9.37
C VAL A 467 23.25 -21.50 -9.41
N ALA A 468 24.07 -21.64 -8.37
CA ALA A 468 25.39 -21.02 -8.31
C ALA A 468 26.29 -21.46 -9.47
N GLY A 469 26.97 -20.51 -10.11
CA GLY A 469 27.84 -20.75 -11.27
C GLY A 469 27.09 -20.81 -12.60
N GLN A 470 25.78 -20.56 -12.63
CA GLN A 470 24.98 -20.57 -13.86
C GLN A 470 24.30 -19.20 -14.16
N ALA A 471 24.72 -18.13 -13.54
CA ALA A 471 24.06 -16.83 -13.69
C ALA A 471 23.98 -16.32 -15.14
N ASP A 472 25.03 -16.49 -15.95
CA ASP A 472 25.05 -16.12 -17.38
C ASP A 472 24.10 -17.02 -18.19
N GLU A 473 24.12 -18.32 -17.93
CA GLU A 473 23.25 -19.30 -18.59
C GLU A 473 21.78 -19.05 -18.22
N GLU A 474 21.50 -18.74 -16.95
CA GLU A 474 20.15 -18.36 -16.48
C GLU A 474 19.69 -17.04 -17.13
N ALA A 475 20.56 -16.05 -17.33
CA ALA A 475 20.26 -14.83 -18.04
C ALA A 475 19.88 -15.08 -19.50
N GLU A 476 20.60 -15.95 -20.21
CA GLU A 476 20.30 -16.35 -21.59
C GLU A 476 18.99 -17.15 -21.69
N LYS A 477 18.77 -18.08 -20.75
CA LYS A 477 17.51 -18.84 -20.66
C LYS A 477 16.32 -17.92 -20.36
N PHE A 478 16.50 -16.96 -19.47
CA PHE A 478 15.45 -15.99 -19.13
C PHE A 478 15.09 -15.11 -20.34
N GLU A 479 16.06 -14.63 -21.10
CA GLU A 479 15.82 -13.88 -22.33
C GLU A 479 15.00 -14.72 -23.35
N ARG A 480 15.38 -15.98 -23.57
CA ARG A 480 14.62 -16.91 -24.44
C ARG A 480 13.21 -17.17 -23.96
N PHE A 481 13.06 -17.42 -22.66
CA PHE A 481 11.75 -17.56 -22.02
C PHE A 481 10.88 -16.34 -22.25
N LEU A 482 11.41 -15.14 -21.90
CA LEU A 482 10.68 -13.89 -21.93
C LEU A 482 10.26 -13.51 -23.36
N ALA A 483 11.12 -13.70 -24.34
CA ALA A 483 10.80 -13.42 -25.74
C ALA A 483 9.52 -14.14 -26.18
N LYS A 484 9.41 -15.44 -25.87
CA LYS A 484 8.23 -16.23 -26.23
C LYS A 484 7.01 -15.93 -25.34
N TYR A 485 7.24 -15.75 -24.05
CA TYR A 485 6.19 -15.41 -23.08
C TYR A 485 5.55 -14.05 -23.41
N SER A 486 6.35 -13.01 -23.64
CA SER A 486 5.86 -11.68 -24.04
C SER A 486 5.08 -11.69 -25.35
N GLU A 487 5.53 -12.47 -26.34
CA GLU A 487 4.77 -12.66 -27.60
C GLU A 487 3.36 -13.19 -27.32
N LEU A 488 3.23 -14.22 -26.49
CA LEU A 488 1.95 -14.84 -26.15
C LEU A 488 1.07 -13.99 -25.24
N THR A 489 1.64 -13.05 -24.50
CA THR A 489 0.94 -12.27 -23.48
C THR A 489 0.79 -10.79 -23.83
N GLY A 490 1.10 -10.39 -25.08
CA GLY A 490 0.91 -9.01 -25.53
C GLY A 490 1.90 -8.03 -24.90
N GLY A 491 3.15 -8.46 -24.65
CA GLY A 491 4.20 -7.62 -24.12
C GLY A 491 4.41 -7.69 -22.60
N HIS A 492 3.67 -8.56 -21.90
CA HIS A 492 3.81 -8.72 -20.46
C HIS A 492 5.25 -9.12 -20.11
N GLY A 493 5.88 -8.35 -19.20
CA GLY A 493 7.25 -8.51 -18.76
C GLY A 493 8.32 -7.90 -19.69
N ALA A 494 7.95 -7.21 -20.76
CA ALA A 494 8.92 -6.61 -21.70
C ALA A 494 9.93 -5.71 -20.98
N GLY A 495 11.24 -5.96 -21.22
CA GLY A 495 12.38 -5.27 -20.59
C GLY A 495 12.93 -5.97 -19.34
N ALA A 496 12.28 -7.02 -18.84
CA ALA A 496 12.74 -7.77 -17.68
C ALA A 496 14.04 -8.55 -17.94
N ASP A 497 14.33 -8.91 -19.18
CA ASP A 497 15.58 -9.54 -19.61
C ASP A 497 16.78 -8.59 -19.41
N ARG A 498 16.62 -7.34 -19.79
CA ARG A 498 17.64 -6.30 -19.58
C ARG A 498 17.83 -6.01 -18.11
N LEU A 499 16.73 -5.99 -17.36
CA LEU A 499 16.76 -5.82 -15.91
C LEU A 499 17.56 -6.95 -15.25
N PHE A 500 17.29 -8.22 -15.59
CA PHE A 500 18.05 -9.36 -15.05
C PHE A 500 19.54 -9.23 -15.31
N ARG A 501 19.94 -8.98 -16.58
CA ARG A 501 21.37 -8.79 -16.94
C ARG A 501 21.98 -7.58 -16.22
N GLY A 502 21.27 -6.47 -16.13
CA GLY A 502 21.76 -5.28 -15.44
C GLY A 502 21.98 -5.53 -13.95
N GLU A 503 21.09 -6.27 -13.30
CA GLU A 503 21.23 -6.65 -11.88
C GLU A 503 22.40 -7.62 -11.65
N LEU A 504 22.63 -8.58 -12.56
CA LEU A 504 23.79 -9.47 -12.53
C LEU A 504 25.10 -8.68 -12.63
N LEU A 505 25.19 -7.76 -13.60
CA LEU A 505 26.37 -6.91 -13.77
C LEU A 505 26.60 -6.00 -12.54
N CYS A 506 25.51 -5.46 -11.97
CA CYS A 506 25.58 -4.70 -10.72
C CYS A 506 26.12 -5.57 -9.57
N ALA A 507 25.69 -6.83 -9.46
CA ALA A 507 26.19 -7.76 -8.44
C ALA A 507 27.70 -8.10 -8.64
N ARG A 508 28.19 -8.09 -9.87
CA ARG A 508 29.61 -8.28 -10.23
C ARG A 508 30.49 -7.04 -10.07
N GLY A 509 29.87 -5.85 -9.89
CA GLY A 509 30.60 -4.58 -9.81
C GLY A 509 30.88 -3.94 -11.16
N GLU A 510 30.15 -4.29 -12.21
CA GLU A 510 30.24 -3.71 -13.56
C GLU A 510 29.18 -2.61 -13.71
N LEU A 511 29.35 -1.52 -12.94
CA LEU A 511 28.30 -0.53 -12.69
C LEU A 511 27.93 0.30 -13.91
N GLU A 512 28.88 0.58 -14.82
CA GLU A 512 28.63 1.36 -16.04
C GLU A 512 27.69 0.62 -17.00
N GLN A 513 27.91 -0.69 -17.16
CA GLN A 513 27.05 -1.52 -18.02
C GLN A 513 25.70 -1.78 -17.36
N ALA A 514 25.68 -1.95 -16.03
CA ALA A 514 24.45 -2.10 -15.27
C ALA A 514 23.53 -0.89 -15.40
N GLU A 515 24.07 0.32 -15.38
CA GLU A 515 23.34 1.58 -15.56
C GLU A 515 22.71 1.68 -16.96
N LEU A 516 23.49 1.35 -18.01
CA LEU A 516 23.00 1.33 -19.38
C LEU A 516 21.80 0.38 -19.53
N LEU A 517 21.91 -0.83 -19.00
CA LEU A 517 20.83 -1.82 -19.05
C LEU A 517 19.61 -1.40 -18.20
N ALA A 518 19.80 -0.67 -17.12
CA ALA A 518 18.70 -0.09 -16.36
C ALA A 518 17.91 0.92 -17.19
N ASP A 519 18.60 1.81 -17.91
CA ASP A 519 17.94 2.80 -18.78
C ASP A 519 17.25 2.12 -19.98
N GLU A 520 17.85 1.10 -20.59
CA GLU A 520 17.22 0.31 -21.63
C GLU A 520 15.98 -0.41 -21.14
N ALA A 521 16.04 -1.07 -19.95
CA ALA A 521 14.90 -1.73 -19.34
C ALA A 521 13.76 -0.76 -19.06
N LEU A 522 14.07 0.44 -18.55
CA LEU A 522 13.09 1.49 -18.29
C LEU A 522 12.42 1.98 -19.59
N SER A 523 13.19 2.18 -20.64
CA SER A 523 12.68 2.61 -21.94
C SER A 523 11.73 1.57 -22.56
N VAL A 524 12.13 0.29 -22.52
CA VAL A 524 11.30 -0.82 -23.04
C VAL A 524 10.04 -0.97 -22.21
N ALA A 525 10.16 -0.94 -20.87
CA ALA A 525 9.04 -1.03 -19.96
C ALA A 525 8.05 0.13 -20.17
N GLY A 526 8.54 1.36 -20.34
CA GLY A 526 7.71 2.54 -20.62
C GLY A 526 6.92 2.39 -21.92
N THR A 527 7.56 1.94 -22.99
CA THR A 527 6.92 1.74 -24.31
C THR A 527 5.83 0.66 -24.24
N ASN A 528 5.99 -0.37 -23.42
CA ASN A 528 5.08 -1.51 -23.32
C ASN A 528 4.14 -1.45 -22.11
N GLY A 529 4.15 -0.38 -21.35
CA GLY A 529 3.28 -0.21 -20.17
C GLY A 529 3.60 -1.14 -18.99
N GLN A 530 4.86 -1.60 -18.87
CA GLN A 530 5.31 -2.59 -17.87
C GLN A 530 5.76 -1.92 -16.56
N PHE A 531 4.80 -1.53 -15.73
CA PHE A 531 5.05 -0.76 -14.50
C PHE A 531 6.03 -1.45 -13.54
N SER A 532 5.85 -2.74 -13.23
CA SER A 532 6.72 -3.47 -12.30
C SER A 532 8.18 -3.54 -12.77
N VAL A 533 8.39 -3.71 -14.08
CA VAL A 533 9.72 -3.69 -14.70
C VAL A 533 10.33 -2.30 -14.63
N ALA A 534 9.54 -1.25 -14.87
CA ALA A 534 10.00 0.14 -14.75
C ALA A 534 10.40 0.49 -13.30
N VAL A 535 9.66 0.02 -12.29
CA VAL A 535 10.07 0.14 -10.88
C VAL A 535 11.39 -0.57 -10.63
N GLY A 536 11.55 -1.79 -11.14
CA GLY A 536 12.80 -2.55 -11.03
C GLY A 536 13.99 -1.85 -11.70
N ALA A 537 13.80 -1.28 -12.88
CA ALA A 537 14.83 -0.53 -13.58
C ALA A 537 15.29 0.72 -12.80
N LEU A 538 14.36 1.48 -12.22
CA LEU A 538 14.70 2.61 -11.35
C LEU A 538 15.34 2.17 -10.04
N LEU A 539 14.94 1.04 -9.48
CA LEU A 539 15.59 0.45 -8.32
C LEU A 539 17.04 0.06 -8.65
N LEU A 540 17.28 -0.54 -9.81
CA LEU A 540 18.63 -0.88 -10.28
C LEU A 540 19.49 0.38 -10.46
N ALA A 541 18.96 1.42 -11.13
CA ALA A 541 19.66 2.69 -11.28
C ALA A 541 20.02 3.32 -9.92
N GLY A 542 19.10 3.32 -8.96
CA GLY A 542 19.35 3.75 -7.59
C GLY A 542 20.42 2.90 -6.89
N ARG A 543 20.39 1.58 -7.05
CA ARG A 543 21.42 0.68 -6.49
C ARG A 543 22.81 0.91 -7.11
N VAL A 544 22.88 1.22 -8.40
CA VAL A 544 24.14 1.60 -9.07
C VAL A 544 24.69 2.88 -8.46
N ALA A 545 23.86 3.91 -8.27
CA ALA A 545 24.27 5.16 -7.61
C ALA A 545 24.77 4.90 -6.18
N VAL A 546 24.03 4.15 -5.41
CA VAL A 546 24.40 3.74 -4.05
C VAL A 546 25.75 2.99 -4.03
N ASN A 547 26.02 2.10 -4.98
CA ASN A 547 27.25 1.33 -5.09
C ASN A 547 28.43 2.18 -5.55
N ARG A 548 28.20 3.36 -6.15
CA ARG A 548 29.20 4.38 -6.45
C ARG A 548 29.38 5.40 -5.33
N MET A 549 28.72 5.22 -4.18
CA MET A 549 28.66 6.21 -3.09
C MET A 549 28.02 7.55 -3.50
N ASP A 550 27.21 7.54 -4.55
CA ASP A 550 26.47 8.71 -5.06
C ASP A 550 25.07 8.75 -4.39
N ASN A 551 25.01 9.42 -3.24
CA ASN A 551 23.75 9.56 -2.50
C ASN A 551 22.75 10.46 -3.25
N ASP A 552 23.22 11.51 -3.95
CA ASP A 552 22.37 12.43 -4.71
C ASP A 552 21.69 11.68 -5.88
N GLY A 553 22.43 10.82 -6.58
CA GLY A 553 21.88 9.95 -7.62
C GLY A 553 20.85 8.95 -7.07
N ALA A 554 21.09 8.40 -5.88
CA ALA A 554 20.14 7.51 -5.22
C ALA A 554 18.85 8.25 -4.79
N GLU A 555 18.95 9.46 -4.24
CA GLU A 555 17.79 10.30 -3.92
C GLU A 555 17.03 10.71 -5.19
N ALA A 556 17.71 11.00 -6.27
CA ALA A 556 17.09 11.27 -7.56
C ALA A 556 16.28 10.06 -8.07
N ALA A 557 16.79 8.83 -7.90
CA ALA A 557 16.07 7.60 -8.25
C ALA A 557 14.81 7.41 -7.38
N ILE A 558 14.88 7.70 -6.07
CA ILE A 558 13.72 7.71 -5.18
C ILE A 558 12.66 8.71 -5.68
N GLY A 559 13.06 9.93 -6.03
CA GLY A 559 12.16 10.94 -6.58
C GLY A 559 11.57 10.58 -7.95
N ARG A 560 12.30 9.82 -8.79
CA ARG A 560 11.77 9.27 -10.05
C ARG A 560 10.73 8.18 -9.80
N LEU A 561 10.95 7.29 -8.82
CA LEU A 561 9.98 6.28 -8.40
C LEU A 561 8.65 6.90 -7.93
N GLU A 562 8.69 8.04 -7.22
CA GLU A 562 7.48 8.76 -6.80
C GLU A 562 6.63 9.22 -7.98
N ARG A 563 7.27 9.70 -9.03
CA ARG A 563 6.61 10.23 -10.22
C ARG A 563 6.19 9.16 -11.22
N LEU A 564 6.76 7.96 -11.11
CA LEU A 564 6.56 6.89 -12.09
C LEU A 564 5.08 6.52 -12.31
N GLN A 565 4.25 6.57 -11.26
CA GLN A 565 2.83 6.22 -11.36
C GLN A 565 2.06 7.12 -12.34
N SER A 566 2.47 8.39 -12.51
CA SER A 566 1.82 9.31 -13.46
C SER A 566 2.02 8.90 -14.90
N ASP A 567 3.12 8.20 -15.19
CA ASP A 567 3.49 7.78 -16.55
C ASP A 567 2.82 6.46 -16.96
N PHE A 568 2.17 5.77 -16.00
CA PHE A 568 1.53 4.48 -16.21
C PHE A 568 0.04 4.52 -15.79
N PRO A 569 -0.88 4.86 -16.69
CA PRO A 569 -2.31 5.01 -16.38
C PRO A 569 -2.96 3.76 -15.78
N TYR A 570 -2.41 2.58 -16.04
CA TYR A 570 -2.91 1.29 -15.55
C TYR A 570 -2.35 0.92 -14.17
N ALA A 571 -1.38 1.67 -13.66
CA ALA A 571 -0.75 1.42 -12.37
C ALA A 571 -1.48 2.11 -11.19
N ALA A 572 -2.77 2.41 -11.36
CA ALA A 572 -3.60 2.94 -10.28
C ALA A 572 -4.02 1.81 -9.32
N GLY A 573 -3.73 1.95 -8.03
CA GLY A 573 -4.13 0.96 -7.03
C GLY A 573 -3.17 0.83 -5.85
N ALA A 574 -3.53 0.00 -4.88
CA ALA A 574 -2.72 -0.24 -3.68
C ALA A 574 -1.46 -1.07 -4.00
N GLY A 575 -1.55 -2.06 -4.90
CA GLY A 575 -0.44 -2.92 -5.28
C GLY A 575 0.72 -2.17 -5.93
N PRO A 576 0.51 -1.39 -7.00
CA PRO A 576 1.54 -0.54 -7.58
C PRO A 576 2.19 0.43 -6.60
N ARG A 577 1.40 1.04 -5.70
CA ARG A 577 1.93 1.91 -4.64
C ARG A 577 2.82 1.16 -3.65
N ARG A 578 2.38 -0.03 -3.22
CA ARG A 578 3.17 -0.89 -2.34
C ARG A 578 4.51 -1.23 -2.99
N LEU A 579 4.51 -1.61 -4.26
CA LEU A 579 5.71 -1.93 -5.01
C LEU A 579 6.69 -0.74 -5.08
N THR A 580 6.18 0.44 -5.43
CA THR A 580 7.00 1.67 -5.47
C THR A 580 7.59 1.98 -4.09
N ARG A 581 6.79 1.94 -3.03
CA ARG A 581 7.25 2.18 -1.65
C ARG A 581 8.29 1.17 -1.20
N THR A 582 8.12 -0.10 -1.55
CA THR A 582 9.13 -1.14 -1.25
C THR A 582 10.47 -0.82 -1.90
N ALA A 583 10.49 -0.43 -3.18
CA ALA A 583 11.70 -0.04 -3.89
C ALA A 583 12.35 1.21 -3.27
N GLN A 584 11.56 2.24 -2.95
CA GLN A 584 12.01 3.45 -2.26
C GLN A 584 12.58 3.13 -0.89
N GLY A 585 11.89 2.29 -0.11
CA GLY A 585 12.32 1.86 1.23
C GLY A 585 13.66 1.15 1.21
N LEU A 586 13.90 0.29 0.22
CA LEU A 586 15.20 -0.36 0.06
C LEU A 586 16.31 0.66 -0.26
N LEU A 587 16.10 1.57 -1.20
CA LEU A 587 17.09 2.60 -1.52
C LEU A 587 17.37 3.51 -0.32
N ALA A 588 16.33 3.99 0.35
CA ALA A 588 16.45 4.82 1.55
C ALA A 588 17.23 4.12 2.68
N ALA A 589 16.95 2.83 2.90
CA ALA A 589 17.70 2.03 3.89
C ALA A 589 19.18 1.93 3.52
N LEU A 590 19.49 1.80 2.23
CA LEU A 590 20.84 1.67 1.73
C LEU A 590 21.67 2.96 1.87
N ILE A 591 21.06 4.15 1.81
CA ILE A 591 21.72 5.46 2.01
C ILE A 591 21.48 6.03 3.41
N LYS A 592 20.95 5.22 4.34
CA LYS A 592 20.72 5.58 5.75
C LYS A 592 19.80 6.79 5.96
N LEU A 593 18.81 7.00 5.06
CA LEU A 593 17.81 8.07 5.25
C LEU A 593 16.86 7.72 6.41
N PRO A 594 16.56 8.68 7.31
CA PRO A 594 15.81 8.39 8.55
C PRO A 594 14.31 8.16 8.39
N GLN A 595 13.72 8.42 7.24
CA GLN A 595 12.25 8.41 7.07
C GLN A 595 11.81 7.90 5.70
N VAL A 596 11.42 6.64 5.64
CA VAL A 596 10.35 6.17 4.74
C VAL A 596 9.36 5.41 5.62
N PRO A 597 8.10 5.84 5.75
CA PRO A 597 7.08 5.07 6.47
C PRO A 597 6.82 3.79 5.69
N GLU A 598 7.15 2.65 6.25
CA GLU A 598 6.84 1.36 5.69
C GLU A 598 5.72 0.69 6.46
N GLU A 599 4.72 0.20 5.72
CA GLU A 599 3.89 -0.88 6.22
C GLU A 599 4.78 -2.12 6.38
N PRO A 600 4.70 -2.85 7.49
CA PRO A 600 5.49 -4.06 7.66
C PRO A 600 5.19 -5.03 6.51
N PRO A 601 6.21 -5.69 5.95
CA PRO A 601 6.02 -6.62 4.84
C PRO A 601 5.12 -7.78 5.30
N VAL A 602 3.95 -7.90 4.68
CA VAL A 602 2.98 -8.98 4.94
C VAL A 602 3.01 -9.96 3.79
N GLY A 603 3.11 -11.26 4.08
CA GLY A 603 3.11 -12.32 3.08
C GLY A 603 4.50 -12.85 2.71
N ALA A 604 4.54 -13.74 1.73
CA ALA A 604 5.75 -14.35 1.18
C ALA A 604 5.94 -14.00 -0.32
N ASP A 605 5.24 -12.99 -0.80
CA ASP A 605 5.39 -12.51 -2.17
C ASP A 605 6.77 -11.86 -2.38
N PRO A 606 7.29 -11.82 -3.62
CA PRO A 606 8.62 -11.27 -3.91
C PRO A 606 8.81 -9.82 -3.50
N ALA A 607 7.76 -8.99 -3.54
CA ALA A 607 7.83 -7.60 -3.08
C ALA A 607 7.97 -7.52 -1.55
N ALA A 608 7.25 -8.38 -0.81
CA ALA A 608 7.42 -8.51 0.65
C ALA A 608 8.82 -9.00 1.03
N MET A 609 9.42 -9.89 0.23
CA MET A 609 10.79 -10.34 0.44
C MET A 609 11.81 -9.19 0.32
N ILE A 610 11.69 -8.34 -0.69
CA ILE A 610 12.53 -7.13 -0.84
C ILE A 610 12.30 -6.18 0.36
N GLY A 611 11.07 -6.00 0.81
CA GLY A 611 10.75 -5.20 2.01
C GLY A 611 11.43 -5.74 3.28
N ARG A 612 11.52 -7.06 3.45
CA ARG A 612 12.25 -7.68 4.56
C ARG A 612 13.75 -7.40 4.51
N LEU A 613 14.35 -7.37 3.31
CA LEU A 613 15.75 -6.98 3.18
C LEU A 613 15.98 -5.52 3.58
N ALA A 614 15.08 -4.63 3.19
CA ALA A 614 15.11 -3.22 3.60
C ALA A 614 15.00 -3.08 5.11
N GLU A 615 14.05 -3.79 5.74
CA GLU A 615 13.88 -3.78 7.19
C GLU A 615 15.08 -4.35 7.92
N ALA A 616 15.64 -5.47 7.46
CA ALA A 616 16.87 -6.05 8.02
C ALA A 616 18.03 -5.06 7.99
N SER A 617 18.19 -4.32 6.86
CA SER A 617 19.20 -3.26 6.75
C SER A 617 19.00 -2.17 7.80
N ARG A 618 17.76 -1.69 7.99
CA ARG A 618 17.45 -0.66 8.99
C ARG A 618 17.69 -1.13 10.42
N LEU A 619 17.33 -2.37 10.73
CA LEU A 619 17.55 -2.96 12.05
C LEU A 619 19.04 -3.11 12.36
N VAL A 620 19.88 -3.45 11.36
CA VAL A 620 21.34 -3.48 11.52
C VAL A 620 21.89 -2.09 11.83
N VAL A 621 21.46 -1.06 11.09
CA VAL A 621 21.85 0.34 11.34
C VAL A 621 21.38 0.82 12.72
N ALA A 622 20.18 0.42 13.14
CA ALA A 622 19.63 0.72 14.47
C ALA A 622 20.25 -0.13 15.60
N ASN A 623 21.24 -0.96 15.31
CA ASN A 623 21.89 -1.90 16.24
C ASN A 623 20.93 -2.88 16.94
N LYS A 624 19.80 -3.21 16.31
CA LYS A 624 18.81 -4.18 16.81
C LYS A 624 19.13 -5.60 16.35
N LEU A 625 20.34 -6.07 16.70
CA LEU A 625 20.95 -7.27 16.12
C LEU A 625 20.14 -8.54 16.34
N ARG A 626 19.50 -8.72 17.51
CA ARG A 626 18.69 -9.93 17.81
C ARG A 626 17.43 -10.01 16.94
N GLU A 627 16.77 -8.88 16.72
CA GLU A 627 15.60 -8.80 15.85
C GLU A 627 16.01 -9.11 14.40
N THR A 628 17.13 -8.56 13.94
CA THR A 628 17.70 -8.83 12.61
C THR A 628 18.03 -10.32 12.43
N ILE A 629 18.70 -10.95 13.39
CA ILE A 629 19.03 -12.39 13.33
C ILE A 629 17.74 -13.21 13.15
N GLY A 630 16.74 -13.01 14.01
CA GLY A 630 15.48 -13.74 13.91
C GLY A 630 14.78 -13.56 12.57
N MET A 631 14.80 -12.36 12.00
CA MET A 631 14.22 -12.06 10.68
C MET A 631 14.98 -12.77 9.56
N LEU A 632 16.31 -12.68 9.52
CA LEU A 632 17.12 -13.30 8.47
C LEU A 632 17.12 -14.83 8.54
N GLU A 633 17.09 -15.42 9.74
CA GLU A 633 16.91 -16.87 9.91
C GLU A 633 15.53 -17.33 9.40
N ALA A 634 14.48 -16.53 9.65
CA ALA A 634 13.15 -16.80 9.11
C ALA A 634 13.14 -16.76 7.57
N VAL A 635 13.85 -15.82 6.95
CA VAL A 635 14.02 -15.77 5.48
C VAL A 635 14.70 -17.04 4.97
N LEU A 636 15.77 -17.48 5.60
CA LEU A 636 16.50 -18.71 5.21
C LEU A 636 15.69 -20.01 5.39
N SER A 637 14.66 -20.01 6.24
CA SER A 637 13.78 -21.16 6.45
C SER A 637 12.64 -21.29 5.43
N MET A 638 12.49 -20.32 4.52
CA MET A 638 11.45 -20.36 3.50
C MET A 638 11.74 -21.37 2.39
N ASP A 639 10.68 -21.74 1.65
CA ASP A 639 10.76 -22.60 0.45
C ASP A 639 11.74 -22.01 -0.58
N ASP A 640 12.44 -22.87 -1.33
CA ASP A 640 13.43 -22.47 -2.33
C ASP A 640 12.84 -21.58 -3.44
N ARG A 641 11.55 -21.71 -3.73
CA ARG A 641 10.82 -20.84 -4.66
C ARG A 641 10.69 -19.41 -4.14
N ALA A 642 10.60 -19.22 -2.83
CA ALA A 642 10.50 -17.90 -2.21
C ALA A 642 11.88 -17.31 -1.87
N CYS A 643 12.87 -18.15 -1.55
CA CYS A 643 14.19 -17.74 -1.08
C CYS A 643 15.30 -18.25 -2.00
N THR A 644 15.46 -17.60 -3.16
CA THR A 644 16.50 -17.89 -4.17
C THR A 644 17.91 -17.49 -3.68
N LEU A 645 18.94 -17.79 -4.45
CA LEU A 645 20.33 -17.55 -4.05
C LEU A 645 20.65 -16.10 -3.64
N PRO A 646 20.19 -15.04 -4.33
CA PRO A 646 20.49 -13.67 -3.92
C PRO A 646 19.90 -13.30 -2.56
N TYR A 647 18.71 -13.82 -2.21
CA TYR A 647 18.14 -13.65 -0.87
C TYR A 647 18.99 -14.35 0.19
N ARG A 648 19.42 -15.59 -0.09
CA ARG A 648 20.29 -16.37 0.81
C ARG A 648 21.65 -15.70 1.00
N GLN A 649 22.27 -15.22 -0.08
CA GLN A 649 23.53 -14.46 -0.03
C GLN A 649 23.39 -13.25 0.89
N TYR A 650 22.34 -12.42 0.67
CA TYR A 650 22.11 -11.24 1.48
C TYR A 650 21.87 -11.59 2.95
N ALA A 651 21.05 -12.61 3.22
CA ALA A 651 20.76 -13.04 4.57
C ALA A 651 22.02 -13.56 5.29
N TYR A 652 22.85 -14.35 4.62
CA TYR A 652 24.10 -14.85 5.21
C TYR A 652 25.12 -13.74 5.48
N VAL A 653 25.26 -12.75 4.59
CA VAL A 653 26.11 -11.57 4.83
C VAL A 653 25.60 -10.79 6.03
N GLY A 654 24.29 -10.52 6.12
CA GLY A 654 23.68 -9.83 7.25
C GLY A 654 23.84 -10.58 8.58
N LEU A 655 23.66 -11.90 8.56
CA LEU A 655 23.89 -12.76 9.73
C LEU A 655 25.35 -12.77 10.14
N ALA A 656 26.30 -12.80 9.19
CA ALA A 656 27.73 -12.75 9.49
C ALA A 656 28.07 -11.46 10.26
N VAL A 657 27.57 -10.31 9.83
CA VAL A 657 27.73 -9.02 10.54
C VAL A 657 27.10 -9.07 11.93
N CYS A 658 25.84 -9.55 12.04
CA CYS A 658 25.14 -9.60 13.31
C CYS A 658 25.82 -10.53 14.32
N TYR A 659 26.25 -11.73 13.89
CA TYR A 659 26.94 -12.67 14.75
C TYR A 659 28.33 -12.17 15.17
N LEU A 660 29.07 -11.49 14.30
CA LEU A 660 30.32 -10.86 14.67
C LEU A 660 30.12 -9.83 15.78
N ARG A 661 29.19 -8.89 15.58
CA ARG A 661 28.87 -7.82 16.55
C ARG A 661 28.35 -8.38 17.88
N THR A 662 27.79 -9.58 17.90
CA THR A 662 27.34 -10.26 19.13
C THR A 662 28.35 -11.22 19.72
N GLY A 663 29.59 -11.27 19.20
CA GLY A 663 30.69 -12.09 19.70
C GLY A 663 30.67 -13.55 19.22
N GLY A 664 29.80 -13.92 18.30
CA GLY A 664 29.66 -15.26 17.72
C GLY A 664 30.60 -15.51 16.52
N VAL A 665 31.89 -15.35 16.66
CA VAL A 665 32.87 -15.38 15.56
C VAL A 665 32.74 -16.63 14.68
N GLN A 666 32.62 -17.82 15.27
CA GLN A 666 32.50 -19.06 14.48
C GLN A 666 31.22 -19.11 13.64
N ARG A 667 30.09 -18.59 14.18
CA ARG A 667 28.83 -18.50 13.42
C ARG A 667 28.95 -17.47 12.32
N ALA A 668 29.61 -16.35 12.59
CA ALA A 668 29.87 -15.32 11.59
C ALA A 668 30.72 -15.87 10.42
N LEU A 669 31.79 -16.63 10.71
CA LEU A 669 32.60 -17.29 9.69
C LEU A 669 31.80 -18.31 8.85
N ASN A 670 30.98 -19.14 9.50
CA ASN A 670 30.14 -20.11 8.79
C ASN A 670 29.14 -19.40 7.84
N CYS A 671 28.50 -18.32 8.30
CA CYS A 671 27.60 -17.52 7.46
C CYS A 671 28.34 -16.86 6.29
N LEU A 672 29.53 -16.29 6.54
CA LEU A 672 30.34 -15.69 5.49
C LEU A 672 30.73 -16.74 4.45
N GLN A 673 31.15 -17.93 4.86
CA GLN A 673 31.48 -19.03 4.00
C GLN A 673 30.29 -19.41 3.09
N MET A 674 29.10 -19.60 3.65
CA MET A 674 27.89 -19.89 2.89
C MET A 674 27.57 -18.78 1.86
N ALA A 675 27.79 -17.52 2.21
CA ALA A 675 27.59 -16.41 1.30
C ALA A 675 28.61 -16.40 0.15
N LEU A 676 29.88 -16.71 0.44
CA LEU A 676 30.97 -16.82 -0.56
C LEU A 676 30.79 -18.02 -1.50
N ASP A 677 30.37 -19.16 -0.98
CA ASP A 677 30.09 -20.36 -1.79
C ASP A 677 28.95 -20.10 -2.82
N ILE A 678 27.98 -19.26 -2.47
CA ILE A 678 26.94 -18.80 -3.40
C ILE A 678 27.51 -17.82 -4.44
N SER A 679 28.37 -16.90 -4.04
CA SER A 679 28.74 -15.73 -4.83
C SER A 679 29.95 -15.95 -5.75
N ALA A 680 30.92 -16.73 -5.28
CA ALA A 680 32.22 -16.90 -5.97
C ALA A 680 32.10 -17.53 -7.37
N PRO A 681 31.23 -18.55 -7.59
CA PRO A 681 31.11 -19.16 -8.91
C PRO A 681 30.64 -18.19 -10.01
N ASP A 682 29.83 -17.16 -9.65
CA ASP A 682 29.28 -16.18 -10.56
C ASP A 682 29.99 -14.83 -10.49
N GLY A 683 30.97 -14.65 -9.61
CA GLY A 683 31.69 -13.39 -9.42
C GLY A 683 30.89 -12.27 -8.78
N CYS A 684 29.84 -12.58 -8.03
CA CYS A 684 28.88 -11.63 -7.47
C CYS A 684 29.33 -11.09 -6.11
N PHE A 685 30.32 -10.17 -6.07
CA PHE A 685 30.95 -9.70 -4.84
C PHE A 685 30.54 -8.30 -4.39
N MET A 686 29.65 -7.59 -5.09
CA MET A 686 29.26 -6.22 -4.74
C MET A 686 28.67 -6.12 -3.33
N THR A 687 27.90 -7.09 -2.88
CA THR A 687 27.32 -7.12 -1.51
C THR A 687 28.41 -7.13 -0.44
N PHE A 688 29.53 -7.81 -0.68
CA PHE A 688 30.69 -7.83 0.23
C PHE A 688 31.49 -6.53 0.14
N ALA A 689 31.68 -6.01 -1.08
CA ALA A 689 32.42 -4.78 -1.31
C ALA A 689 31.78 -3.59 -0.58
N ARG A 690 30.45 -3.59 -0.49
CA ARG A 690 29.68 -2.54 0.15
C ARG A 690 29.52 -2.70 1.67
N SER A 691 29.70 -3.90 2.19
CA SER A 691 29.55 -4.16 3.62
C SER A 691 30.68 -3.47 4.39
N GLU A 692 30.33 -2.92 5.58
CA GLU A 692 31.25 -2.14 6.42
C GLU A 692 32.44 -2.98 6.95
N THR A 693 33.35 -2.33 7.64
CA THR A 693 34.60 -2.88 8.24
C THR A 693 34.47 -4.20 8.97
N ASP A 694 33.25 -4.57 9.39
CA ASP A 694 33.03 -5.87 10.06
C ASP A 694 33.21 -7.06 9.12
N ILE A 695 32.81 -6.95 7.84
CA ILE A 695 33.03 -8.00 6.84
C ILE A 695 34.53 -8.19 6.57
N ASP A 696 35.32 -7.11 6.59
CA ASP A 696 36.76 -7.17 6.36
C ASP A 696 37.48 -7.96 7.46
N LYS A 697 37.03 -7.79 8.70
CA LYS A 697 37.57 -8.58 9.83
C LYS A 697 37.33 -10.08 9.65
N ILE A 698 36.12 -10.43 9.18
CA ILE A 698 35.78 -11.85 8.97
C ILE A 698 36.44 -12.37 7.67
N LEU A 699 36.54 -11.58 6.62
CA LEU A 699 37.22 -11.96 5.38
C LEU A 699 38.71 -12.29 5.65
N LYS A 700 39.38 -11.47 6.48
CA LYS A 700 40.76 -11.75 6.90
C LYS A 700 40.89 -13.04 7.70
N LEU A 701 39.87 -13.43 8.44
CA LEU A 701 39.86 -14.71 9.20
C LEU A 701 39.52 -15.92 8.31
N ALA A 702 38.90 -15.71 7.16
CA ALA A 702 38.49 -16.75 6.23
C ALA A 702 39.64 -17.22 5.29
N GLU A 703 40.78 -16.50 5.22
CA GLU A 703 41.98 -16.92 4.44
C GLU A 703 42.55 -18.25 4.94
N PRO A 704 43.12 -19.11 4.04
CA PRO A 704 43.53 -18.82 2.65
C PRO A 704 42.53 -19.29 1.56
N ALA A 705 41.39 -19.85 1.91
CA ALA A 705 40.47 -20.49 0.95
C ALA A 705 39.81 -19.53 -0.06
N TYR A 706 39.75 -18.23 0.30
CA TYR A 706 38.99 -17.23 -0.47
C TYR A 706 39.82 -16.05 -0.96
N THR A 707 41.14 -16.26 -1.20
CA THR A 707 42.06 -15.20 -1.63
C THR A 707 41.60 -14.46 -2.90
N ASP A 708 41.05 -15.17 -3.88
CA ASP A 708 40.58 -14.58 -5.13
C ASP A 708 39.31 -13.73 -4.90
N ALA A 709 38.40 -14.19 -4.04
CA ALA A 709 37.20 -13.43 -3.66
C ALA A 709 37.57 -12.12 -2.93
N ILE A 710 38.53 -12.19 -2.00
CA ILE A 710 39.06 -11.03 -1.29
C ILE A 710 39.70 -10.03 -2.25
N ALA A 711 40.53 -10.52 -3.20
CA ALA A 711 41.16 -9.68 -4.22
C ALA A 711 40.11 -8.98 -5.10
N ARG A 712 39.02 -9.67 -5.46
CA ARG A 712 37.94 -9.08 -6.26
C ARG A 712 37.12 -8.06 -5.46
N VAL A 713 36.86 -8.31 -4.19
CA VAL A 713 36.21 -7.31 -3.30
C VAL A 713 37.08 -6.06 -3.20
N ALA A 714 38.39 -6.22 -3.01
CA ALA A 714 39.33 -5.11 -2.95
C ALA A 714 39.42 -4.31 -4.27
N GLU A 715 39.37 -4.99 -5.41
CA GLU A 715 39.32 -4.35 -6.74
C GLU A 715 38.06 -3.51 -6.91
N ILE A 716 36.85 -4.03 -6.58
CA ILE A 716 35.60 -3.31 -6.67
C ILE A 716 35.63 -2.07 -5.76
N ARG A 717 36.12 -2.20 -4.52
CA ARG A 717 36.27 -1.07 -3.60
C ARG A 717 37.22 -0.02 -4.11
N SER A 718 38.39 -0.40 -4.61
CA SER A 718 39.37 0.56 -5.14
C SER A 718 38.82 1.37 -6.32
N ARG A 719 37.89 0.79 -7.07
CA ARG A 719 37.27 1.44 -8.22
C ARG A 719 36.14 2.40 -7.85
N TYR A 720 35.27 2.03 -6.92
CA TYR A 720 34.03 2.76 -6.64
C TYR A 720 33.93 3.34 -5.23
N MET A 721 34.76 2.89 -4.31
CA MET A 721 34.72 3.23 -2.88
C MET A 721 36.14 3.47 -2.36
N PRO A 722 36.91 4.43 -2.95
CA PRO A 722 38.34 4.60 -2.62
C PRO A 722 38.58 4.90 -1.14
N GLU A 723 37.65 5.59 -0.46
CA GLU A 723 37.72 5.88 0.97
C GLU A 723 37.67 4.61 1.85
N LEU A 724 36.89 3.60 1.44
CA LEU A 724 36.84 2.28 2.12
C LEU A 724 38.03 1.40 1.71
N GLY A 725 38.60 1.60 0.52
CA GLY A 725 39.73 0.84 0.00
C GLY A 725 41.05 1.07 0.74
N ASP A 726 41.29 2.28 1.28
CA ASP A 726 42.48 2.61 2.04
C ASP A 726 42.55 1.92 3.40
N GLU A 727 41.40 1.69 4.05
CA GLU A 727 41.35 0.91 5.29
C GLU A 727 41.74 -0.56 5.12
N LEU A 728 41.48 -1.16 3.93
CA LEU A 728 41.99 -2.52 3.60
C LEU A 728 43.48 -2.58 3.28
N ARG A 729 44.07 -1.43 2.83
CA ARG A 729 45.49 -1.34 2.45
C ARG A 729 46.39 -0.81 3.58
N THR A 730 45.83 -0.05 4.52
CA THR A 730 46.60 0.70 5.54
C THR A 730 46.63 0.02 6.88
N ASP A 731 45.90 -1.06 7.12
CA ASP A 731 45.98 -1.79 8.37
C ASP A 731 47.12 -2.81 8.39
N THR A 732 48.37 -2.30 8.33
CA THR A 732 49.49 -2.82 9.10
C THR A 732 49.36 -2.42 10.59
N SER A 733 48.19 -1.99 11.07
CA SER A 733 47.94 -1.92 12.49
C SER A 733 47.76 -3.35 12.99
N LEU A 734 48.66 -3.74 13.88
CA LEU A 734 48.61 -4.99 14.64
C LEU A 734 47.16 -5.27 15.05
N SER A 735 46.67 -6.51 14.83
CA SER A 735 45.36 -6.93 15.36
C SER A 735 45.33 -6.62 16.86
N LEU A 736 44.12 -6.41 17.42
CA LEU A 736 43.99 -6.19 18.89
C LEU A 736 44.77 -7.28 19.67
N GLU A 737 44.73 -8.49 19.17
CA GLU A 737 45.51 -9.63 19.72
C GLU A 737 47.01 -9.41 19.60
N GLU A 738 47.49 -8.89 18.48
CA GLU A 738 48.89 -8.54 18.26
C GLU A 738 49.29 -7.29 19.06
N LYS A 739 48.41 -6.30 19.20
CA LYS A 739 48.59 -5.14 20.10
C LYS A 739 48.77 -5.64 21.56
N PHE A 740 47.91 -6.54 22.00
CA PHE A 740 48.00 -7.09 23.36
C PHE A 740 49.17 -8.02 23.60
N ARG A 741 49.65 -8.73 22.55
CA ARG A 741 50.85 -9.59 22.58
C ARG A 741 52.16 -8.82 22.44
N SER A 742 52.15 -7.60 21.88
CA SER A 742 53.32 -6.74 21.77
C SER A 742 53.59 -5.85 22.98
N LEU A 743 52.79 -5.94 24.03
CA LEU A 743 53.00 -5.22 25.29
C LEU A 743 54.27 -5.74 26.01
N PRO A 744 54.90 -4.92 26.86
CA PRO A 744 56.03 -5.34 27.69
C PRO A 744 55.69 -6.56 28.59
N GLU A 745 54.44 -6.67 29.03
CA GLU A 745 53.85 -7.85 29.66
C GLU A 745 52.63 -8.30 28.81
N PRO A 746 52.78 -9.28 27.95
CA PRO A 746 51.67 -9.70 27.05
C PRO A 746 50.47 -10.22 27.82
N LEU A 747 49.28 -9.94 27.30
CA LEU A 747 48.03 -10.55 27.77
C LEU A 747 47.98 -12.01 27.23
N THR A 748 47.53 -12.91 28.10
CA THR A 748 47.20 -14.27 27.69
C THR A 748 45.86 -14.28 26.90
N ASP A 749 45.64 -15.30 26.04
CA ASP A 749 44.41 -15.42 25.24
C ASP A 749 43.13 -15.23 26.10
N ARG A 750 43.14 -15.77 27.34
CA ARG A 750 42.04 -15.65 28.26
C ARG A 750 41.89 -14.24 28.86
N GLU A 751 42.97 -13.49 28.99
CA GLU A 751 42.94 -12.10 29.42
C GLU A 751 42.49 -11.18 28.27
N ILE A 752 42.86 -11.48 27.02
CA ILE A 752 42.38 -10.78 25.81
C ILE A 752 40.86 -10.91 25.71
N GLU A 753 40.33 -12.13 25.81
CA GLU A 753 38.91 -12.40 25.75
C GLU A 753 38.10 -11.64 26.85
N ILE A 754 38.63 -11.58 28.06
CA ILE A 754 38.05 -10.83 29.18
C ILE A 754 38.13 -9.32 28.94
N ALA A 755 39.23 -8.82 28.41
CA ALA A 755 39.45 -7.41 28.09
C ALA A 755 38.47 -6.92 27.03
N GLU A 756 38.28 -7.70 25.96
CA GLU A 756 37.33 -7.39 24.87
C GLU A 756 35.89 -7.33 25.36
N LEU A 757 35.46 -8.32 26.14
CA LEU A 757 34.09 -8.34 26.69
C LEU A 757 33.88 -7.19 27.71
N ALA A 758 34.90 -6.86 28.47
CA ALA A 758 34.85 -5.74 29.39
C ALA A 758 34.80 -4.39 28.68
N ALA A 759 35.48 -4.23 27.56
CA ALA A 759 35.45 -3.03 26.73
C ALA A 759 34.10 -2.85 26.00
N GLN A 760 33.41 -3.95 25.70
CA GLN A 760 32.03 -3.93 25.18
C GLN A 760 30.98 -3.51 26.22
N GLY A 761 31.42 -3.18 27.46
CA GLY A 761 30.52 -2.70 28.52
C GLY A 761 29.87 -3.81 29.34
N MET A 762 30.21 -5.09 29.14
CA MET A 762 29.61 -6.21 29.86
C MET A 762 30.03 -6.22 31.32
N ARG A 763 29.08 -6.42 32.24
CA ARG A 763 29.36 -6.52 33.70
C ARG A 763 30.15 -7.79 34.02
N ASN A 764 30.93 -7.75 35.08
CA ASN A 764 31.74 -8.90 35.50
C ASN A 764 30.93 -10.20 35.70
N LYS A 765 29.68 -10.08 36.13
CA LYS A 765 28.74 -11.20 36.25
C LYS A 765 28.36 -11.79 34.90
N GLU A 766 28.18 -10.95 33.90
CA GLU A 766 27.83 -11.37 32.55
C GLU A 766 29.04 -12.03 31.84
N ILE A 767 30.22 -11.48 32.01
CA ILE A 767 31.47 -12.04 31.51
C ILE A 767 31.73 -13.42 32.18
N ALA A 768 31.52 -13.50 33.52
CA ALA A 768 31.66 -14.73 34.27
C ALA A 768 30.72 -15.83 33.78
N ALA A 769 29.49 -15.49 33.49
CA ALA A 769 28.49 -16.43 32.94
C ALA A 769 28.88 -16.90 31.54
N LEU A 770 29.33 -15.98 30.69
CA LEU A 770 29.69 -16.27 29.29
C LEU A 770 30.94 -17.16 29.18
N LEU A 771 31.92 -16.92 30.07
CA LEU A 771 33.21 -17.60 30.05
C LEU A 771 33.29 -18.80 31.02
N PHE A 772 32.17 -19.14 31.66
CA PHE A 772 32.11 -20.21 32.66
C PHE A 772 33.10 -20.02 33.82
N LEU A 773 33.28 -18.76 34.27
CA LEU A 773 34.16 -18.38 35.36
C LEU A 773 33.34 -17.88 36.58
N SER A 774 34.00 -17.73 37.73
CA SER A 774 33.39 -17.00 38.85
C SER A 774 33.55 -15.48 38.63
N GLU A 775 32.59 -14.68 39.13
CA GLU A 775 32.65 -13.21 39.07
C GLU A 775 33.95 -12.67 39.74
N ARG A 776 34.38 -13.34 40.81
CA ARG A 776 35.62 -13.03 41.49
C ARG A 776 36.85 -13.29 40.61
N THR A 777 36.84 -14.36 39.82
CA THR A 777 37.91 -14.68 38.84
C THR A 777 37.99 -13.63 37.77
N VAL A 778 36.87 -13.18 37.24
CA VAL A 778 36.82 -12.10 36.22
C VAL A 778 37.32 -10.78 36.80
N SER A 779 36.91 -10.42 38.03
CA SER A 779 37.40 -9.21 38.70
C SER A 779 38.92 -9.24 38.91
N ASN A 780 39.47 -10.35 39.38
CA ASN A 780 40.91 -10.49 39.59
C ASN A 780 41.68 -10.41 38.27
N ARG A 781 41.16 -11.02 37.19
CA ARG A 781 41.80 -10.98 35.88
C ARG A 781 41.73 -9.56 35.26
N LEU A 782 40.62 -8.87 35.43
CA LEU A 782 40.51 -7.47 34.99
C LEU A 782 41.51 -6.55 35.73
N TYR A 783 41.70 -6.81 37.03
CA TYR A 783 42.73 -6.09 37.76
C TYR A 783 44.14 -6.35 37.19
N THR A 784 44.49 -7.61 36.89
CA THR A 784 45.77 -7.96 36.27
C THR A 784 45.92 -7.34 34.88
N ILE A 785 44.83 -7.34 34.07
CA ILE A 785 44.78 -6.72 32.77
C ILE A 785 45.04 -5.20 32.87
N PHE A 786 44.41 -4.51 33.81
CA PHE A 786 44.62 -3.09 34.02
C PHE A 786 46.07 -2.76 34.43
N GLN A 787 46.66 -3.58 35.26
CA GLN A 787 48.09 -3.47 35.65
C GLN A 787 48.99 -3.64 34.41
N LYS A 788 48.75 -4.64 33.60
CA LYS A 788 49.56 -4.91 32.40
C LYS A 788 49.40 -3.84 31.33
N LEU A 789 48.22 -3.20 31.25
CA LEU A 789 47.91 -2.11 30.32
C LEU A 789 48.30 -0.72 30.86
N GLY A 790 48.64 -0.61 32.17
CA GLY A 790 48.94 0.69 32.80
C GLY A 790 47.73 1.63 32.87
N ILE A 791 46.52 1.09 33.04
CA ILE A 791 45.25 1.82 33.15
C ILE A 791 44.63 1.58 34.52
N ASP A 792 43.93 2.60 35.06
CA ASP A 792 43.30 2.53 36.37
C ASP A 792 41.78 2.29 36.32
N ARG A 793 41.13 2.54 35.19
CA ARG A 793 39.68 2.52 35.08
C ARG A 793 39.22 1.72 33.87
N ARG A 794 38.08 1.05 34.04
CA ARG A 794 37.45 0.28 32.98
C ARG A 794 37.08 1.13 31.74
N SER A 795 36.76 2.43 31.95
CA SER A 795 36.51 3.34 30.83
C SER A 795 37.73 3.55 29.93
N GLU A 796 38.93 3.52 30.51
CA GLU A 796 40.20 3.68 29.77
C GLU A 796 40.51 2.46 28.91
N LEU A 797 39.96 1.26 29.25
CA LEU A 797 40.07 0.08 28.44
C LEU A 797 39.31 0.22 27.12
N MET A 798 38.19 0.94 27.13
CA MET A 798 37.45 1.23 25.90
C MET A 798 38.22 2.16 24.95
N ASP A 799 38.96 3.11 25.50
CA ASP A 799 39.76 4.07 24.73
C ASP A 799 41.08 3.39 24.23
N PHE A 800 41.56 2.41 24.94
CA PHE A 800 42.73 1.61 24.54
C PHE A 800 42.44 0.63 23.40
N ILE A 801 41.19 0.18 23.31
CA ILE A 801 40.73 -0.80 22.32
C ILE A 801 40.17 -0.10 21.06
N LYS A 802 39.71 1.16 21.18
CA LYS A 802 39.42 2.02 20.02
C LYS A 802 40.72 2.42 19.31
#